data_4630eb1c67ca8e26935ea407a2a60854
#
_entry.id   4630eb1c67ca8e26935ea407a2a60854
#
_cell.length_a   1.000
_cell.length_b   1.000
_cell.length_c   1.000
_cell.angle_alpha   90.00
_cell.angle_beta   90.00
_cell.angle_gamma   90.00
#
_symmetry.space_group_name_H-M   'P 1'
#
loop_
_entity.id
_entity.type
_entity.pdbx_description
1 polymer ?
#
loop_
_entity_poly.entity_id
_entity_poly.type
_entity_poly.pdbx_seq_one_letter_code
_entity_poly.pdbx_strand_id
1 'polypeptide(L)'
;MNNSPSRFLIFLILLGCMAVLHAQEPLRQTIRGVVVDKQSQKPVVGAVVMVKDSNPLIAVTTDFDGKYRLTNVPIGRVNIECSMMGYHSVSFENLVLTSAREMILNIEITEKAYSLEEFVVSSYSRKDQPVNSMAIISSRSFTPEETSRYAGSYGDPARMASNYAGVMTGRDNRNDIVIRGNSSMGIAWRLDDIEISNPSHYAALGTTGGPITILNSNLLTNSDFLSGAFPAEYGNALSGVFDLKMRNGNNEKREHWLQTGWNGLEFGTEGPFSKNHNASYIVAYRYSIIDILNSVGFDLGIDPKYQDLNFKINLPYKKGRFAIIGLGGTSSINIFDSRKDQKDWMFDEAGEDVSNSTAMGMIALSNLYFFNDDTRLKTTFSLSGSQVSSSVDTFSVSNLQPFHRAGELSSEMKYSFSGILKRKFSAKSDVDFGVFYDLYDISYLDSTLRSHVFMYDTDAQERLQMFRAFGQTGYKITDLLTVVAGINYQLFDFNGSQSIEPRAGLKWVLNEHHSLNAGFGIHSQMQPRLVYFAQTYQPDGTYVLTNTGLDFSRSKHYVLGHDYLISNNFRMKTEIYYQQLFNIPVRQGVGAYSILNSGVEYFVGRQDSLINSGTGENYGVELTLERFFNKQYFFLITASVFQSTFRGSDGISRPTAFSSNYLVNMVGGYEKIIGKKKNGALVIGLRLTLNGGRPYVPFDVESTVNSGTEVMDWENAYSVRYKDYRRMSLRLGIRRNKVKTSSELTIDLQYRTNYTSIYIERIDVTTGKIHNYQKMAFYPMTTWRLNF
;
A
#
# COMPACT_ATOMS: atom_id res chain seq x y z
N MET A 1 -40.08 -2.15 -15.18
CA MET A 1 -39.16 -2.23 -16.34
C MET A 1 -38.56 -3.63 -16.36
N ASN A 2 -38.93 -4.42 -17.40
CA ASN A 2 -38.57 -5.83 -17.50
C ASN A 2 -37.17 -5.99 -18.08
N ASN A 3 -36.18 -6.24 -17.24
CA ASN A 3 -34.84 -6.67 -17.67
C ASN A 3 -34.80 -8.20 -17.65
N SER A 4 -34.86 -8.80 -18.84
CA SER A 4 -34.80 -10.25 -18.96
C SER A 4 -33.35 -10.76 -18.71
N PRO A 5 -33.17 -11.71 -17.80
CA PRO A 5 -31.86 -12.31 -17.48
C PRO A 5 -31.22 -13.11 -18.63
N SER A 6 -31.97 -13.29 -19.73
CA SER A 6 -31.56 -14.09 -20.90
C SER A 6 -30.41 -13.48 -21.71
N ARG A 7 -30.24 -12.16 -21.75
CA ARG A 7 -29.16 -11.51 -22.53
C ARG A 7 -27.79 -11.65 -21.87
N PHE A 8 -27.74 -11.71 -20.55
CA PHE A 8 -26.49 -11.94 -19.80
C PHE A 8 -26.01 -13.39 -19.94
N LEU A 9 -26.93 -14.33 -20.03
CA LEU A 9 -26.62 -15.76 -20.21
C LEU A 9 -26.07 -16.05 -21.61
N ILE A 10 -26.55 -15.36 -22.65
CA ILE A 10 -26.11 -15.52 -24.04
C ILE A 10 -24.66 -15.02 -24.24
N PHE A 11 -24.26 -13.94 -23.57
CA PHE A 11 -22.88 -13.44 -23.60
C PHE A 11 -21.91 -14.43 -22.94
N LEU A 12 -22.32 -15.13 -21.89
CA LEU A 12 -21.53 -16.19 -21.24
C LEU A 12 -21.42 -17.48 -22.09
N ILE A 13 -22.39 -17.79 -22.91
CA ILE A 13 -22.40 -19.01 -23.77
C ILE A 13 -21.54 -18.81 -25.01
N LEU A 14 -21.49 -17.62 -25.59
CA LEU A 14 -20.65 -17.31 -26.77
C LEU A 14 -19.13 -17.35 -26.48
N LEU A 15 -18.69 -17.28 -25.23
CA LEU A 15 -17.29 -17.46 -24.81
C LEU A 15 -16.87 -18.93 -24.65
N GLY A 16 -17.80 -19.88 -24.74
CA GLY A 16 -17.57 -21.29 -24.43
C GLY A 16 -17.17 -22.21 -25.57
N CYS A 17 -17.35 -21.83 -26.83
CA CYS A 17 -17.22 -22.74 -27.97
C CYS A 17 -16.07 -22.43 -28.94
N MET A 18 -14.84 -22.86 -28.61
CA MET A 18 -13.81 -23.27 -29.60
C MET A 18 -12.80 -24.19 -28.92
N ALA A 19 -13.06 -25.47 -28.93
CA ALA A 19 -12.09 -26.52 -28.61
C ALA A 19 -11.83 -27.37 -29.82
N VAL A 20 -10.73 -27.09 -30.53
CA VAL A 20 -10.16 -28.02 -31.53
C VAL A 20 -9.09 -28.86 -30.84
N LEU A 21 -9.26 -30.16 -30.86
CA LEU A 21 -8.38 -31.16 -30.23
C LEU A 21 -7.15 -31.39 -31.13
N HIS A 22 -5.99 -30.91 -30.71
CA HIS A 22 -4.70 -31.37 -31.19
C HIS A 22 -3.94 -32.03 -30.04
N ALA A 23 -3.32 -33.18 -30.28
CA ALA A 23 -2.39 -33.80 -29.34
C ALA A 23 -1.11 -32.95 -29.27
N GLN A 24 -1.03 -32.05 -28.26
CA GLN A 24 0.15 -31.22 -28.02
C GLN A 24 0.93 -31.76 -26.81
N GLU A 25 2.27 -31.71 -26.92
CA GLU A 25 3.19 -31.97 -25.81
C GLU A 25 2.85 -31.09 -24.56
N PRO A 26 3.25 -31.51 -23.35
CA PRO A 26 3.07 -30.68 -22.16
C PRO A 26 3.71 -29.31 -22.37
N LEU A 27 2.96 -28.24 -22.05
CA LEU A 27 3.42 -26.86 -22.22
C LEU A 27 4.63 -26.61 -21.31
N ARG A 28 5.64 -25.95 -21.84
CA ARG A 28 6.91 -25.67 -21.19
C ARG A 28 7.26 -24.20 -21.35
N GLN A 29 8.06 -23.66 -20.44
CA GLN A 29 8.51 -22.27 -20.49
C GLN A 29 9.93 -22.14 -19.95
N THR A 30 10.51 -20.94 -20.05
CA THR A 30 11.85 -20.59 -19.59
C THR A 30 11.76 -19.80 -18.28
N ILE A 31 12.66 -20.14 -17.34
CA ILE A 31 12.96 -19.34 -16.16
C ILE A 31 14.39 -18.85 -16.27
N ARG A 32 14.62 -17.55 -16.14
CA ARG A 32 15.94 -16.95 -16.25
C ARG A 32 16.11 -15.77 -15.32
N GLY A 33 17.32 -15.36 -15.07
CA GLY A 33 17.63 -14.23 -14.23
C GLY A 33 19.10 -14.11 -13.94
N VAL A 34 19.43 -13.35 -12.90
CA VAL A 34 20.78 -13.13 -12.42
C VAL A 34 20.85 -13.55 -10.96
N VAL A 35 21.92 -14.23 -10.55
CA VAL A 35 22.23 -14.49 -9.14
C VAL A 35 23.25 -13.46 -8.67
N VAL A 36 22.92 -12.75 -7.59
CA VAL A 36 23.78 -11.71 -7.00
C VAL A 36 23.96 -11.90 -5.50
N ASP A 37 25.05 -11.42 -4.97
CA ASP A 37 25.21 -11.24 -3.53
C ASP A 37 24.25 -10.15 -3.03
N LYS A 38 23.47 -10.44 -1.97
CA LYS A 38 22.43 -9.55 -1.48
C LYS A 38 22.96 -8.19 -1.02
N GLN A 39 24.12 -8.16 -0.38
CA GLN A 39 24.70 -6.95 0.22
C GLN A 39 25.44 -6.10 -0.83
N SER A 40 26.34 -6.71 -1.61
CA SER A 40 27.14 -6.01 -2.60
C SER A 40 26.43 -5.82 -3.95
N GLN A 41 25.41 -6.64 -4.25
CA GLN A 41 24.74 -6.74 -5.57
C GLN A 41 25.70 -7.20 -6.70
N LYS A 42 26.84 -7.80 -6.36
CA LYS A 42 27.80 -8.37 -7.29
C LYS A 42 27.25 -9.69 -7.87
N PRO A 43 27.45 -9.95 -9.17
CA PRO A 43 27.13 -11.24 -9.76
C PRO A 43 27.87 -12.39 -9.07
N VAL A 44 27.16 -13.48 -8.80
CA VAL A 44 27.73 -14.71 -8.24
C VAL A 44 27.94 -15.73 -9.35
N VAL A 45 29.20 -16.06 -9.64
CA VAL A 45 29.62 -17.00 -10.69
C VAL A 45 29.59 -18.43 -10.16
N GLY A 46 29.12 -19.39 -10.97
CA GLY A 46 29.13 -20.80 -10.61
C GLY A 46 28.05 -21.22 -9.61
N ALA A 47 27.11 -20.36 -9.26
CA ALA A 47 25.97 -20.74 -8.44
C ALA A 47 25.07 -21.73 -9.20
N VAL A 48 24.63 -22.79 -8.54
CA VAL A 48 23.74 -23.79 -9.10
C VAL A 48 22.31 -23.35 -8.88
N VAL A 49 21.54 -23.23 -9.99
CA VAL A 49 20.10 -22.96 -9.96
C VAL A 49 19.36 -24.16 -10.52
N MET A 50 18.41 -24.72 -9.76
CA MET A 50 17.68 -25.91 -10.15
C MET A 50 16.18 -25.81 -9.92
N VAL A 51 15.43 -26.56 -10.73
CA VAL A 51 14.00 -26.85 -10.47
C VAL A 51 13.93 -28.02 -9.50
N LYS A 52 13.52 -27.76 -8.27
CA LYS A 52 13.40 -28.78 -7.23
C LYS A 52 12.36 -29.84 -7.64
N ASP A 53 12.64 -31.10 -7.31
CA ASP A 53 11.77 -32.25 -7.57
C ASP A 53 11.45 -32.49 -9.07
N SER A 54 12.26 -31.92 -9.99
CA SER A 54 12.10 -32.19 -11.43
C SER A 54 12.69 -33.53 -11.82
N ASN A 55 11.98 -34.29 -12.68
CA ASN A 55 12.47 -35.53 -13.26
C ASN A 55 12.22 -35.52 -14.78
N PRO A 56 13.27 -35.46 -15.61
CA PRO A 56 14.70 -35.40 -15.25
C PRO A 56 15.06 -34.08 -14.54
N LEU A 57 16.18 -34.08 -13.82
CA LEU A 57 16.68 -32.89 -13.14
C LEU A 57 16.94 -31.76 -14.13
N ILE A 58 16.34 -30.59 -13.86
CA ILE A 58 16.56 -29.33 -14.61
C ILE A 58 17.42 -28.42 -13.73
N ALA A 59 18.71 -28.29 -14.05
CA ALA A 59 19.65 -27.47 -13.30
C ALA A 59 20.67 -26.83 -14.25
N VAL A 60 21.16 -25.64 -13.87
CA VAL A 60 22.21 -24.90 -14.58
C VAL A 60 23.10 -24.18 -13.59
N THR A 61 24.33 -23.84 -14.01
CA THR A 61 25.23 -22.95 -13.27
C THR A 61 25.18 -21.53 -13.84
N THR A 62 25.42 -20.53 -12.99
CA THR A 62 25.54 -19.14 -13.45
C THR A 62 26.83 -18.88 -14.19
N ASP A 63 26.76 -18.02 -15.21
CA ASP A 63 27.90 -17.54 -15.99
C ASP A 63 28.70 -16.43 -15.25
N PHE A 64 29.70 -15.85 -15.93
CA PHE A 64 30.53 -14.78 -15.37
C PHE A 64 29.78 -13.49 -15.02
N ASP A 65 28.62 -13.26 -15.63
CA ASP A 65 27.70 -12.15 -15.31
C ASP A 65 26.66 -12.56 -14.24
N GLY A 66 26.77 -13.75 -13.64
CA GLY A 66 25.79 -14.31 -12.72
C GLY A 66 24.49 -14.74 -13.39
N LYS A 67 24.41 -14.74 -14.74
CA LYS A 67 23.17 -15.08 -15.46
C LYS A 67 22.93 -16.60 -15.50
N TYR A 68 21.68 -16.98 -15.44
CA TYR A 68 21.24 -18.36 -15.59
C TYR A 68 20.01 -18.46 -16.46
N ARG A 69 19.78 -19.64 -17.06
CA ARG A 69 18.63 -19.93 -17.92
C ARG A 69 18.21 -21.40 -17.81
N LEU A 70 17.07 -21.65 -17.16
CA LEU A 70 16.41 -22.97 -17.12
C LEU A 70 15.42 -23.03 -18.27
N THR A 71 15.67 -23.87 -19.24
CA THR A 71 14.80 -24.07 -20.40
C THR A 71 13.92 -25.30 -20.21
N ASN A 72 12.82 -25.37 -20.96
CA ASN A 72 11.92 -26.50 -20.96
C ASN A 72 11.31 -26.87 -19.62
N VAL A 73 11.12 -25.86 -18.74
CA VAL A 73 10.47 -26.05 -17.44
C VAL A 73 8.98 -26.26 -17.65
N PRO A 74 8.36 -27.33 -17.11
CA PRO A 74 6.92 -27.53 -17.18
C PRO A 74 6.16 -26.35 -16.56
N ILE A 75 5.06 -25.90 -17.21
CA ILE A 75 4.22 -24.83 -16.66
C ILE A 75 3.46 -25.30 -15.41
N GLY A 76 3.03 -24.35 -14.61
CA GLY A 76 2.31 -24.59 -13.36
C GLY A 76 3.06 -24.02 -12.17
N ARG A 77 2.94 -24.65 -11.03
CA ARG A 77 3.70 -24.25 -9.84
C ARG A 77 5.04 -24.97 -9.81
N VAL A 78 6.11 -24.19 -9.70
CA VAL A 78 7.48 -24.68 -9.71
C VAL A 78 8.23 -24.20 -8.48
N ASN A 79 9.17 -25.00 -8.00
CA ASN A 79 10.06 -24.67 -6.89
C ASN A 79 11.47 -24.52 -7.45
N ILE A 80 12.13 -23.40 -7.16
CA ILE A 80 13.48 -23.07 -7.60
C ILE A 80 14.39 -23.03 -6.38
N GLU A 81 15.51 -23.70 -6.46
CA GLU A 81 16.57 -23.66 -5.46
C GLU A 81 17.85 -23.10 -6.08
N CYS A 82 18.52 -22.21 -5.32
CA CYS A 82 19.84 -21.70 -5.67
C CYS A 82 20.83 -21.96 -4.54
N SER A 83 21.98 -22.54 -4.88
CA SER A 83 23.05 -22.85 -3.92
C SER A 83 24.41 -22.46 -4.47
N MET A 84 25.29 -22.02 -3.57
CA MET A 84 26.69 -21.71 -3.87
C MET A 84 27.54 -21.95 -2.61
N MET A 85 28.74 -22.51 -2.80
CA MET A 85 29.69 -22.68 -1.68
C MET A 85 30.05 -21.31 -1.07
N GLY A 86 30.04 -21.22 0.26
CA GLY A 86 30.25 -19.96 0.99
C GLY A 86 29.02 -19.08 1.14
N TYR A 87 27.88 -19.46 0.59
CA TYR A 87 26.59 -18.74 0.69
C TYR A 87 25.50 -19.58 1.35
N HIS A 88 24.52 -18.92 1.89
CA HIS A 88 23.26 -19.56 2.33
C HIS A 88 22.43 -19.91 1.10
N SER A 89 21.97 -21.17 1.00
CA SER A 89 21.07 -21.61 -0.06
C SER A 89 19.71 -20.91 0.04
N VAL A 90 19.10 -20.65 -1.11
CA VAL A 90 17.80 -19.95 -1.23
C VAL A 90 16.82 -20.81 -2.00
N SER A 91 15.61 -20.93 -1.50
CA SER A 91 14.52 -21.62 -2.17
C SER A 91 13.33 -20.69 -2.42
N PHE A 92 12.80 -20.71 -3.63
CA PHE A 92 11.56 -20.04 -4.02
C PHE A 92 10.52 -21.12 -4.30
N GLU A 93 9.49 -21.16 -3.49
CA GLU A 93 8.50 -22.21 -3.61
C GLU A 93 7.23 -21.70 -4.27
N ASN A 94 6.59 -22.62 -5.05
CA ASN A 94 5.28 -22.44 -5.65
C ASN A 94 5.13 -21.23 -6.59
N LEU A 95 6.20 -20.86 -7.29
CA LEU A 95 6.17 -19.84 -8.32
C LEU A 95 5.22 -20.25 -9.45
N VAL A 96 4.37 -19.34 -9.93
CA VAL A 96 3.41 -19.60 -11.01
C VAL A 96 4.07 -19.36 -12.35
N LEU A 97 4.41 -20.42 -13.08
CA LEU A 97 4.95 -20.38 -14.43
C LEU A 97 3.82 -20.57 -15.43
N THR A 98 3.56 -19.58 -16.27
CA THR A 98 2.54 -19.63 -17.34
C THR A 98 3.20 -19.84 -18.71
N SER A 99 2.44 -20.26 -19.70
CA SER A 99 2.98 -20.52 -21.05
C SER A 99 3.25 -19.25 -21.86
N ALA A 100 2.55 -18.15 -21.54
CA ALA A 100 2.60 -16.92 -22.34
C ALA A 100 3.84 -16.07 -22.09
N ARG A 101 4.42 -16.14 -20.88
CA ARG A 101 5.50 -15.24 -20.45
C ARG A 101 6.64 -16.02 -19.83
N GLU A 102 7.88 -15.58 -20.14
CA GLU A 102 9.05 -16.06 -19.41
C GLU A 102 8.99 -15.59 -17.95
N MET A 103 9.52 -16.41 -17.06
CA MET A 103 9.72 -15.96 -15.66
C MET A 103 11.12 -15.38 -15.51
N ILE A 104 11.19 -14.08 -15.20
CA ILE A 104 12.45 -13.42 -14.83
C ILE A 104 12.55 -13.47 -13.31
N LEU A 105 13.43 -14.30 -12.77
CA LEU A 105 13.67 -14.49 -11.35
C LEU A 105 15.12 -14.10 -11.01
N ASN A 106 15.34 -12.87 -10.55
CA ASN A 106 16.63 -12.48 -10.01
C ASN A 106 16.75 -13.00 -8.58
N ILE A 107 17.87 -13.65 -8.29
CA ILE A 107 18.11 -14.36 -7.03
C ILE A 107 19.18 -13.63 -6.25
N GLU A 108 18.89 -13.23 -5.02
CA GLU A 108 19.84 -12.68 -4.09
C GLU A 108 20.23 -13.74 -3.06
N ILE A 109 21.52 -14.04 -2.94
CA ILE A 109 22.07 -14.96 -1.93
C ILE A 109 22.96 -14.20 -0.96
N THR A 110 23.01 -14.66 0.29
CA THR A 110 23.78 -14.00 1.36
C THR A 110 25.00 -14.81 1.71
N GLU A 111 26.17 -14.16 1.74
CA GLU A 111 27.43 -14.79 2.13
C GLU A 111 27.40 -15.24 3.60
N LYS A 112 27.96 -16.42 3.88
CA LYS A 112 28.13 -16.93 5.26
C LYS A 112 29.23 -16.15 5.98
N ALA A 113 28.94 -15.67 7.18
CA ALA A 113 29.91 -14.86 7.95
C ALA A 113 30.98 -15.71 8.63
N TYR A 114 30.70 -16.98 8.90
CA TYR A 114 31.60 -17.93 9.57
C TYR A 114 31.63 -19.24 8.79
N SER A 115 32.86 -19.82 8.58
CA SER A 115 33.04 -20.99 7.71
C SER A 115 33.23 -22.32 8.44
N LEU A 116 32.97 -22.42 9.72
CA LEU A 116 33.19 -23.65 10.51
C LEU A 116 31.87 -24.19 11.03
N GLU A 117 31.69 -25.48 10.69
CA GLU A 117 30.57 -26.38 10.95
C GLU A 117 29.36 -26.26 10.03
N GLU A 118 29.03 -27.41 9.49
CA GLU A 118 27.89 -27.68 8.62
C GLU A 118 26.59 -27.57 9.43
N PHE A 119 26.22 -26.34 9.81
CA PHE A 119 24.81 -26.07 10.12
C PHE A 119 24.06 -26.14 8.79
N VAL A 120 23.50 -27.29 8.52
CA VAL A 120 22.52 -27.45 7.44
C VAL A 120 21.32 -26.57 7.79
N VAL A 121 21.45 -25.28 7.52
CA VAL A 121 20.26 -24.44 7.42
C VAL A 121 19.55 -24.96 6.18
N SER A 122 18.58 -25.83 6.40
CA SER A 122 17.73 -26.32 5.32
C SER A 122 17.22 -25.10 4.54
N SER A 123 17.18 -25.20 3.21
CA SER A 123 16.73 -24.14 2.31
C SER A 123 15.26 -23.83 2.58
N TYR A 124 15.00 -22.92 3.52
CA TYR A 124 13.64 -22.47 3.80
C TYR A 124 13.17 -21.51 2.72
N SER A 125 11.89 -21.58 2.41
CA SER A 125 11.22 -20.56 1.61
C SER A 125 11.43 -19.20 2.28
N ARG A 126 12.21 -18.31 1.62
CA ARG A 126 12.60 -16.99 2.19
C ARG A 126 11.48 -15.95 2.17
N LYS A 127 10.25 -16.35 2.15
CA LYS A 127 9.09 -15.47 2.31
C LYS A 127 9.04 -14.77 3.68
N ASP A 128 9.77 -15.30 4.65
CA ASP A 128 9.90 -14.76 6.01
C ASP A 128 10.93 -13.64 6.12
N GLN A 129 11.76 -13.43 5.08
CA GLN A 129 12.81 -12.42 5.11
C GLN A 129 12.43 -11.19 4.29
N PRO A 130 12.59 -9.97 4.82
CA PRO A 130 12.37 -8.74 4.08
C PRO A 130 13.37 -8.59 2.94
N VAL A 131 12.98 -7.87 1.90
CA VAL A 131 13.85 -7.46 0.80
C VAL A 131 14.97 -6.59 1.33
N ASN A 132 14.62 -5.63 2.21
CA ASN A 132 15.59 -4.81 2.91
C ASN A 132 16.24 -5.58 4.08
N SER A 133 17.54 -5.86 3.99
CA SER A 133 18.28 -6.62 5.01
C SER A 133 18.34 -5.94 6.38
N MET A 134 18.18 -4.62 6.44
CA MET A 134 18.14 -3.85 7.70
C MET A 134 16.78 -3.92 8.40
N ALA A 135 15.72 -4.31 7.70
CA ALA A 135 14.36 -4.34 8.23
C ALA A 135 14.04 -5.64 8.96
N ILE A 136 14.78 -5.93 10.05
CA ILE A 136 14.67 -7.19 10.80
C ILE A 136 13.52 -7.25 11.81
N ILE A 137 12.80 -6.13 12.01
CA ILE A 137 11.72 -5.98 13.01
C ILE A 137 10.42 -5.60 12.31
N SER A 138 9.30 -6.18 12.72
CA SER A 138 7.93 -5.83 12.27
C SER A 138 7.81 -5.60 10.76
N SER A 139 8.60 -6.33 9.99
CA SER A 139 8.63 -6.26 8.53
C SER A 139 8.04 -7.52 7.92
N ARG A 140 7.42 -7.36 6.76
CA ARG A 140 6.85 -8.44 5.98
C ARG A 140 7.05 -8.20 4.50
N SER A 141 7.76 -9.11 3.84
CA SER A 141 7.85 -9.13 2.39
C SER A 141 6.58 -9.71 1.78
N PHE A 142 6.14 -9.16 0.68
CA PHE A 142 5.01 -9.66 -0.11
C PHE A 142 5.33 -9.66 -1.60
N THR A 143 4.64 -10.54 -2.31
CA THR A 143 4.77 -10.72 -3.76
C THR A 143 3.61 -10.08 -4.51
N PRO A 144 3.78 -9.69 -5.78
CA PRO A 144 2.66 -9.25 -6.63
C PRO A 144 1.55 -10.31 -6.78
N GLU A 145 1.90 -11.60 -6.69
CA GLU A 145 0.91 -12.68 -6.71
C GLU A 145 -0.02 -12.60 -5.50
N GLU A 146 0.49 -12.26 -4.32
CA GLU A 146 -0.33 -12.15 -3.11
C GLU A 146 -1.33 -11.01 -3.20
N THR A 147 -0.95 -9.86 -3.79
CA THR A 147 -1.87 -8.75 -4.02
C THR A 147 -3.04 -9.13 -4.92
N SER A 148 -2.83 -10.09 -5.81
CA SER A 148 -3.85 -10.59 -6.76
C SER A 148 -4.59 -11.82 -6.25
N ARG A 149 -3.95 -12.68 -5.44
CA ARG A 149 -4.48 -13.97 -4.99
C ARG A 149 -5.43 -13.87 -3.79
N TYR A 150 -5.21 -12.91 -2.89
CA TYR A 150 -6.07 -12.76 -1.71
C TYR A 150 -7.44 -12.22 -2.11
N ALA A 151 -8.50 -12.91 -1.67
CA ALA A 151 -9.86 -12.47 -1.95
C ALA A 151 -10.12 -11.05 -1.42
N GLY A 152 -10.68 -10.18 -2.25
CA GLY A 152 -10.98 -8.80 -1.91
C GLY A 152 -9.78 -7.84 -1.85
N SER A 153 -8.60 -8.24 -2.37
CA SER A 153 -7.42 -7.35 -2.47
C SER A 153 -7.32 -6.60 -3.80
N TYR A 154 -7.91 -7.13 -4.87
CA TYR A 154 -8.01 -6.49 -6.20
C TYR A 154 -6.70 -6.02 -6.82
N GLY A 155 -5.56 -6.63 -6.47
CA GLY A 155 -4.24 -6.20 -6.92
C GLY A 155 -3.71 -4.95 -6.22
N ASP A 156 -4.33 -4.52 -5.14
CA ASP A 156 -3.95 -3.34 -4.35
C ASP A 156 -3.09 -3.76 -3.14
N PRO A 157 -1.85 -3.24 -3.01
CA PRO A 157 -0.95 -3.56 -1.90
C PRO A 157 -1.53 -3.20 -0.52
N ALA A 158 -2.24 -2.07 -0.38
CA ALA A 158 -2.82 -1.66 0.89
C ALA A 158 -3.98 -2.58 1.30
N ARG A 159 -4.89 -2.89 0.37
CA ARG A 159 -5.98 -3.86 0.63
C ARG A 159 -5.45 -5.25 0.94
N MET A 160 -4.35 -5.66 0.34
CA MET A 160 -3.67 -6.91 0.65
C MET A 160 -3.06 -6.84 2.07
N ALA A 161 -2.34 -5.77 2.40
CA ALA A 161 -1.70 -5.58 3.70
C ALA A 161 -2.70 -5.50 4.86
N SER A 162 -3.96 -5.12 4.61
CA SER A 162 -5.02 -5.14 5.63
C SER A 162 -5.38 -6.55 6.15
N ASN A 163 -4.76 -7.61 5.60
CA ASN A 163 -4.85 -8.96 6.15
C ASN A 163 -3.73 -9.28 7.16
N TYR A 164 -2.76 -8.40 7.33
CA TYR A 164 -1.67 -8.60 8.28
C TYR A 164 -2.10 -8.28 9.71
N ALA A 165 -1.41 -8.85 10.68
CA ALA A 165 -1.66 -8.58 12.08
C ALA A 165 -1.46 -7.08 12.38
N GLY A 166 -2.31 -6.50 13.22
CA GLY A 166 -2.28 -5.09 13.57
C GLY A 166 -2.71 -4.11 12.47
N VAL A 167 -3.15 -4.60 11.31
CA VAL A 167 -3.52 -3.76 10.17
C VAL A 167 -4.99 -3.91 9.82
N MET A 168 -5.73 -2.81 9.84
CA MET A 168 -7.14 -2.80 9.45
C MET A 168 -7.40 -1.77 8.35
N THR A 169 -8.48 -1.96 7.59
CA THR A 169 -8.96 -0.92 6.65
C THR A 169 -9.57 0.25 7.40
N GLY A 170 -9.29 1.46 6.96
CA GLY A 170 -9.93 2.66 7.50
C GLY A 170 -11.41 2.71 7.12
N ARG A 171 -11.71 2.56 5.83
CA ARG A 171 -13.05 2.46 5.26
C ARG A 171 -13.08 1.43 4.14
N ASP A 172 -14.22 0.78 3.87
CA ASP A 172 -14.31 -0.29 2.85
C ASP A 172 -14.22 0.21 1.41
N ASN A 173 -14.73 1.40 1.14
CA ASN A 173 -14.71 2.02 -0.16
C ASN A 173 -13.37 2.71 -0.49
N ARG A 174 -12.43 2.72 0.46
CA ARG A 174 -11.08 3.28 0.31
C ARG A 174 -10.03 2.22 0.66
N ASN A 175 -8.80 2.46 0.28
CA ASN A 175 -7.67 1.59 0.58
C ASN A 175 -6.77 2.13 1.70
N ASP A 176 -7.20 3.16 2.43
CA ASP A 176 -6.51 3.61 3.64
C ASP A 176 -6.42 2.46 4.64
N ILE A 177 -5.25 2.29 5.22
CA ILE A 177 -5.03 1.32 6.30
C ILE A 177 -4.60 2.02 7.58
N VAL A 178 -4.99 1.44 8.68
CA VAL A 178 -4.67 1.83 10.06
C VAL A 178 -3.76 0.76 10.63
N ILE A 179 -2.62 1.15 11.19
CA ILE A 179 -1.62 0.24 11.72
C ILE A 179 -1.53 0.41 13.23
N ARG A 180 -1.82 -0.65 14.00
CA ARG A 180 -1.71 -0.65 15.47
C ARG A 180 -2.46 0.52 16.13
N GLY A 181 -3.62 0.90 15.56
CA GLY A 181 -4.42 2.02 16.04
C GLY A 181 -3.92 3.41 15.65
N ASN A 182 -2.84 3.54 14.88
CA ASN A 182 -2.37 4.82 14.35
C ASN A 182 -3.14 5.22 13.10
N SER A 183 -3.34 6.53 12.94
CA SER A 183 -3.88 7.11 11.72
C SER A 183 -3.15 6.66 10.46
N SER A 184 -3.87 6.52 9.37
CA SER A 184 -3.31 6.23 8.05
C SER A 184 -2.36 7.32 7.57
N MET A 185 -2.52 8.56 8.00
CA MET A 185 -1.60 9.68 7.66
C MET A 185 -0.16 9.43 8.11
N GLY A 186 0.05 8.55 9.11
CA GLY A 186 1.37 8.16 9.60
C GLY A 186 2.15 7.22 8.66
N ILE A 187 1.61 6.84 7.51
CA ILE A 187 2.21 5.88 6.59
C ILE A 187 3.00 6.61 5.51
N ALA A 188 4.25 6.15 5.27
CA ALA A 188 5.03 6.56 4.13
C ALA A 188 4.90 5.56 2.98
N TRP A 189 4.67 6.07 1.77
CA TRP A 189 4.69 5.30 0.53
C TRP A 189 6.01 5.56 -0.20
N ARG A 190 6.76 4.50 -0.53
CA ARG A 190 7.98 4.59 -1.33
C ARG A 190 7.91 3.65 -2.51
N LEU A 191 8.32 4.13 -3.68
CA LEU A 191 8.45 3.34 -4.91
C LEU A 191 9.87 3.46 -5.45
N ASP A 192 10.62 2.36 -5.50
CA ASP A 192 12.05 2.34 -5.89
C ASP A 192 12.91 3.37 -5.12
N ASP A 193 12.67 3.51 -3.79
CA ASP A 193 13.30 4.45 -2.84
C ASP A 193 12.86 5.91 -2.96
N ILE A 194 11.85 6.21 -3.81
CA ILE A 194 11.26 7.53 -3.99
C ILE A 194 10.00 7.63 -3.13
N GLU A 195 9.94 8.63 -2.26
CA GLU A 195 8.72 8.90 -1.48
C GLU A 195 7.67 9.52 -2.39
N ILE A 196 6.51 8.86 -2.48
CA ILE A 196 5.33 9.32 -3.23
C ILE A 196 4.23 9.73 -2.25
N SER A 197 3.45 10.76 -2.61
CA SER A 197 2.39 11.26 -1.72
C SER A 197 1.29 10.21 -1.54
N ASN A 198 0.22 10.27 -2.30
CA ASN A 198 -0.89 9.32 -2.22
C ASN A 198 -1.08 8.63 -3.58
N PRO A 199 -0.72 7.34 -3.73
CA PRO A 199 -0.81 6.64 -5.01
C PRO A 199 -2.23 6.14 -5.32
N SER A 200 -3.24 6.98 -5.16
CA SER A 200 -4.64 6.59 -5.35
C SER A 200 -5.42 7.62 -6.17
N HIS A 201 -6.37 7.14 -6.96
CA HIS A 201 -7.38 7.96 -7.61
C HIS A 201 -8.37 8.53 -6.58
N TYR A 202 -8.93 9.69 -6.85
CA TYR A 202 -9.87 10.42 -5.98
C TYR A 202 -9.30 10.67 -4.58
N ALA A 203 -8.00 10.88 -4.52
CA ALA A 203 -7.28 11.14 -3.28
C ALA A 203 -7.37 12.61 -2.90
N ALA A 204 -7.62 12.90 -1.63
CA ALA A 204 -7.49 14.25 -1.10
C ALA A 204 -6.03 14.52 -0.68
N LEU A 205 -5.61 15.78 -0.72
CA LEU A 205 -4.30 16.19 -0.21
C LEU A 205 -4.17 15.85 1.27
N GLY A 206 -2.97 15.43 1.69
CA GLY A 206 -2.68 15.07 3.08
C GLY A 206 -3.21 13.70 3.52
N THR A 207 -4.01 12.99 2.70
CA THR A 207 -4.43 11.60 2.96
C THR A 207 -3.49 10.59 2.30
N THR A 208 -3.62 9.29 2.65
CA THR A 208 -2.74 8.23 2.15
C THR A 208 -3.46 7.13 1.37
N GLY A 209 -4.74 7.30 1.10
CA GLY A 209 -5.54 6.32 0.36
C GLY A 209 -6.65 6.95 -0.48
N GLY A 210 -7.36 6.11 -1.20
CA GLY A 210 -8.48 6.44 -2.07
C GLY A 210 -9.27 5.20 -2.48
N PRO A 211 -10.31 5.34 -3.29
CA PRO A 211 -11.11 4.21 -3.76
C PRO A 211 -10.34 3.20 -4.61
N ILE A 212 -9.43 3.68 -5.47
CA ILE A 212 -8.72 2.88 -6.47
C ILE A 212 -7.25 3.29 -6.47
N THR A 213 -6.34 2.31 -6.34
CA THR A 213 -4.89 2.56 -6.42
C THR A 213 -4.45 2.88 -7.85
N ILE A 214 -3.51 3.82 -8.00
CA ILE A 214 -2.78 4.09 -9.26
C ILE A 214 -1.66 3.06 -9.45
N LEU A 215 -1.14 2.48 -8.36
CA LEU A 215 -0.11 1.44 -8.41
C LEU A 215 -0.58 0.22 -9.20
N ASN A 216 0.24 -0.22 -10.14
CA ASN A 216 -0.05 -1.39 -10.94
C ASN A 216 0.76 -2.59 -10.43
N SER A 217 0.10 -3.57 -9.83
CA SER A 217 0.75 -4.77 -9.28
C SER A 217 1.48 -5.61 -10.34
N ASN A 218 1.14 -5.48 -11.64
CA ASN A 218 1.84 -6.16 -12.74
C ASN A 218 3.26 -5.64 -12.95
N LEU A 219 3.53 -4.41 -12.52
CA LEU A 219 4.83 -3.77 -12.62
C LEU A 219 5.65 -3.89 -11.33
N LEU A 220 5.06 -4.36 -10.24
CA LEU A 220 5.78 -4.55 -8.97
C LEU A 220 6.57 -5.87 -8.96
N THR A 221 7.55 -5.92 -8.09
CA THR A 221 8.26 -7.15 -7.66
C THR A 221 8.08 -7.32 -6.15
N ASN A 222 8.80 -8.25 -5.53
CA ASN A 222 8.76 -8.41 -4.08
C ASN A 222 9.08 -7.09 -3.39
N SER A 223 8.25 -6.73 -2.44
CA SER A 223 8.22 -5.44 -1.76
C SER A 223 8.04 -5.66 -0.26
N ASP A 224 8.42 -4.68 0.55
CA ASP A 224 8.29 -4.79 2.00
C ASP A 224 7.18 -3.88 2.53
N PHE A 225 6.51 -4.36 3.55
CA PHE A 225 5.61 -3.61 4.41
C PHE A 225 6.16 -3.65 5.85
N LEU A 226 6.33 -2.48 6.47
CA LEU A 226 6.88 -2.31 7.80
C LEU A 226 5.82 -1.66 8.70
N SER A 227 5.58 -2.24 9.88
CA SER A 227 4.52 -1.80 10.81
C SER A 227 5.05 -1.28 12.16
N GLY A 228 6.37 -1.12 12.32
CA GLY A 228 6.96 -0.55 13.53
C GLY A 228 8.46 -0.76 13.63
N ALA A 229 9.14 0.07 14.40
CA ALA A 229 10.58 0.05 14.65
C ALA A 229 11.41 -0.14 13.36
N PHE A 230 11.04 0.57 12.29
CA PHE A 230 11.66 0.44 10.97
C PHE A 230 13.05 1.10 10.91
N PRO A 231 13.94 0.65 9.98
CA PRO A 231 15.33 1.12 9.85
C PRO A 231 15.47 2.63 9.65
N ALA A 232 16.71 3.13 9.87
CA ALA A 232 16.99 4.56 9.85
C ALA A 232 16.81 5.23 8.48
N GLU A 233 16.84 4.49 7.38
CA GLU A 233 16.59 5.01 6.03
C GLU A 233 15.15 5.50 5.78
N TYR A 234 14.20 5.14 6.66
CA TYR A 234 12.80 5.53 6.53
C TYR A 234 12.48 6.68 7.47
N GLY A 235 12.66 7.92 6.99
CA GLY A 235 12.23 9.14 7.69
C GLY A 235 10.81 9.54 7.30
N ASN A 236 10.30 10.59 7.95
CA ASN A 236 8.97 11.19 7.69
C ASN A 236 7.81 10.18 7.70
N ALA A 237 7.85 9.25 8.65
CA ALA A 237 6.84 8.21 8.85
C ALA A 237 6.64 7.95 10.34
N LEU A 238 5.39 7.78 10.76
CA LEU A 238 5.03 7.61 12.17
C LEU A 238 4.53 6.20 12.49
N SER A 239 3.76 5.58 11.58
CA SER A 239 3.06 4.32 11.83
C SER A 239 3.58 3.14 11.02
N GLY A 240 4.02 3.36 9.78
CA GLY A 240 4.50 2.30 8.91
C GLY A 240 5.01 2.78 7.56
N VAL A 241 5.55 1.83 6.80
CA VAL A 241 6.14 2.11 5.48
C VAL A 241 5.73 1.03 4.47
N PHE A 242 5.30 1.44 3.29
CA PHE A 242 5.32 0.62 2.09
C PHE A 242 6.61 0.89 1.31
N ASP A 243 7.51 -0.06 1.25
CA ASP A 243 8.72 0.00 0.41
C ASP A 243 8.52 -0.87 -0.84
N LEU A 244 7.93 -0.26 -1.86
CA LEU A 244 7.57 -0.90 -3.12
C LEU A 244 8.73 -0.88 -4.10
N LYS A 245 8.89 -1.97 -4.86
CA LYS A 245 9.90 -2.08 -5.91
C LYS A 245 9.24 -2.42 -7.23
N MET A 246 9.62 -1.69 -8.30
CA MET A 246 9.21 -2.00 -9.66
C MET A 246 10.17 -3.00 -10.30
N ARG A 247 9.63 -4.01 -10.97
CA ARG A 247 10.42 -4.93 -11.79
C ARG A 247 10.93 -4.26 -13.07
N ASN A 248 11.99 -4.78 -13.63
CA ASN A 248 12.41 -4.40 -14.97
C ASN A 248 11.58 -5.17 -16.02
N GLY A 249 11.43 -4.60 -17.20
CA GLY A 249 10.81 -5.29 -18.33
C GLY A 249 11.71 -6.42 -18.88
N ASN A 250 11.12 -7.30 -19.64
CA ASN A 250 11.83 -8.38 -20.34
C ASN A 250 12.84 -7.76 -21.32
N ASN A 251 14.12 -8.06 -21.16
CA ASN A 251 15.19 -7.52 -22.01
C ASN A 251 15.51 -8.39 -23.24
N GLU A 252 14.76 -9.46 -23.50
CA GLU A 252 14.98 -10.37 -24.62
C GLU A 252 13.76 -10.54 -25.51
N LYS A 253 12.53 -10.58 -24.93
CA LYS A 253 11.28 -10.80 -25.64
C LYS A 253 10.29 -9.68 -25.36
N ARG A 254 9.45 -9.40 -26.36
CA ARG A 254 8.28 -8.55 -26.16
C ARG A 254 7.12 -9.41 -25.69
N GLU A 255 6.48 -8.97 -24.63
CA GLU A 255 5.34 -9.62 -23.99
C GLU A 255 4.27 -8.58 -23.72
N HIS A 256 3.01 -8.98 -23.81
CA HIS A 256 1.88 -8.08 -23.66
C HIS A 256 0.83 -8.68 -22.74
N TRP A 257 0.00 -7.82 -22.16
CA TRP A 257 -1.20 -8.25 -21.47
C TRP A 257 -2.35 -7.27 -21.69
N LEU A 258 -3.55 -7.83 -21.65
CA LEU A 258 -4.81 -7.11 -21.62
C LEU A 258 -5.56 -7.55 -20.37
N GLN A 259 -6.08 -6.61 -19.62
CA GLN A 259 -6.91 -6.90 -18.46
C GLN A 259 -8.14 -6.01 -18.49
N THR A 260 -9.31 -6.56 -18.17
CA THR A 260 -10.54 -5.81 -17.99
C THR A 260 -11.26 -6.30 -16.76
N GLY A 261 -11.93 -5.37 -16.08
CA GLY A 261 -12.67 -5.66 -14.85
C GLY A 261 -13.07 -4.40 -14.13
N TRP A 262 -13.49 -4.54 -12.89
CA TRP A 262 -13.90 -3.40 -12.08
C TRP A 262 -12.80 -2.32 -11.96
N ASN A 263 -11.54 -2.73 -11.95
CA ASN A 263 -10.39 -1.81 -11.90
C ASN A 263 -10.02 -1.20 -13.26
N GLY A 264 -10.91 -1.22 -14.26
CA GLY A 264 -10.70 -0.61 -15.56
C GLY A 264 -10.31 -1.56 -16.67
N LEU A 265 -10.11 -0.99 -17.85
CA LEU A 265 -9.49 -1.61 -19.02
C LEU A 265 -8.02 -1.26 -19.03
N GLU A 266 -7.15 -2.26 -18.96
CA GLU A 266 -5.69 -2.11 -18.88
C GLU A 266 -5.02 -2.80 -20.07
N PHE A 267 -4.10 -2.10 -20.68
CA PHE A 267 -3.15 -2.67 -21.63
C PHE A 267 -1.73 -2.46 -21.12
N GLY A 268 -0.93 -3.53 -21.16
CA GLY A 268 0.47 -3.43 -20.80
C GLY A 268 1.39 -4.13 -21.79
N THR A 269 2.61 -3.63 -21.87
CA THR A 269 3.65 -4.14 -22.76
C THR A 269 5.01 -4.03 -22.11
N GLU A 270 5.86 -5.00 -22.39
CA GLU A 270 7.26 -4.98 -21.99
C GLU A 270 8.14 -5.58 -23.09
N GLY A 271 9.41 -5.20 -23.08
CA GLY A 271 10.36 -5.75 -24.05
C GLY A 271 11.69 -5.03 -24.09
N PRO A 272 12.63 -5.54 -24.91
CA PRO A 272 13.88 -4.87 -25.18
C PRO A 272 13.67 -3.68 -26.13
N PHE A 273 14.47 -2.62 -25.95
CA PHE A 273 14.56 -1.55 -26.94
C PHE A 273 15.30 -2.03 -28.20
N SER A 274 16.34 -2.87 -28.02
CA SER A 274 17.15 -3.41 -29.10
C SER A 274 17.66 -4.79 -28.72
N LYS A 275 17.82 -5.69 -29.69
CA LYS A 275 18.36 -7.04 -29.48
C LYS A 275 19.82 -7.06 -28.97
N ASN A 276 20.55 -5.99 -29.22
CA ASN A 276 21.99 -5.91 -28.92
C ASN A 276 22.29 -5.21 -27.59
N HIS A 277 21.29 -4.71 -26.87
CA HIS A 277 21.44 -4.01 -25.61
C HIS A 277 20.55 -4.64 -24.55
N ASN A 278 21.04 -4.78 -23.33
CA ASN A 278 20.25 -5.27 -22.19
C ASN A 278 19.19 -4.27 -21.67
N ALA A 279 18.97 -3.18 -22.41
CA ALA A 279 17.99 -2.16 -22.08
C ALA A 279 16.56 -2.68 -22.29
N SER A 280 15.67 -2.39 -21.34
CA SER A 280 14.29 -2.86 -21.38
C SER A 280 13.31 -1.79 -20.91
N TYR A 281 12.08 -1.95 -21.34
CA TYR A 281 10.95 -1.14 -20.86
C TYR A 281 9.81 -2.04 -20.39
N ILE A 282 9.01 -1.48 -19.49
CA ILE A 282 7.71 -1.99 -19.11
C ILE A 282 6.76 -0.81 -18.94
N VAL A 283 5.57 -0.91 -19.51
CA VAL A 283 4.56 0.16 -19.52
C VAL A 283 3.18 -0.48 -19.34
N ALA A 284 2.34 0.14 -18.54
CA ALA A 284 0.92 -0.18 -18.43
C ALA A 284 0.10 1.10 -18.43
N TYR A 285 -0.98 1.10 -19.20
CA TYR A 285 -2.00 2.14 -19.22
C TYR A 285 -3.35 1.55 -18.87
N ARG A 286 -4.10 2.25 -18.02
CA ARG A 286 -5.43 1.83 -17.57
C ARG A 286 -6.42 2.97 -17.71
N TYR A 287 -7.67 2.62 -18.08
CA TYR A 287 -8.79 3.53 -18.23
C TYR A 287 -10.04 2.99 -17.52
N SER A 288 -10.88 3.89 -17.01
CA SER A 288 -12.11 3.56 -16.26
C SER A 288 -13.09 2.73 -17.09
N ILE A 289 -13.49 1.56 -16.58
CA ILE A 289 -14.51 0.72 -17.22
C ILE A 289 -15.91 1.32 -17.08
N ILE A 290 -16.19 2.06 -16.01
CA ILE A 290 -17.51 2.65 -15.76
C ILE A 290 -17.79 3.74 -16.79
N ASP A 291 -16.80 4.59 -17.09
CA ASP A 291 -16.93 5.60 -18.13
C ASP A 291 -17.21 4.97 -19.51
N ILE A 292 -16.52 3.87 -19.83
CA ILE A 292 -16.78 3.11 -21.07
C ILE A 292 -18.20 2.58 -21.08
N LEU A 293 -18.70 1.98 -19.99
CA LEU A 293 -20.05 1.45 -19.90
C LEU A 293 -21.10 2.55 -20.02
N ASN A 294 -20.90 3.68 -19.35
CA ASN A 294 -21.79 4.85 -19.47
C ASN A 294 -21.84 5.36 -20.92
N SER A 295 -20.68 5.43 -21.62
CA SER A 295 -20.61 5.91 -23.00
C SER A 295 -21.33 5.01 -24.02
N VAL A 296 -21.53 3.73 -23.71
CA VAL A 296 -22.30 2.79 -24.54
C VAL A 296 -23.75 2.56 -24.04
N GLY A 297 -24.24 3.43 -23.13
CA GLY A 297 -25.62 3.50 -22.70
C GLY A 297 -25.98 2.67 -21.45
N PHE A 298 -24.99 2.19 -20.69
CA PHE A 298 -25.24 1.58 -19.37
C PHE A 298 -25.09 2.67 -18.30
N ASP A 299 -26.15 3.41 -18.00
CA ASP A 299 -26.16 4.40 -16.93
C ASP A 299 -26.15 3.71 -15.55
N LEU A 300 -25.08 3.91 -14.78
CA LEU A 300 -24.91 3.37 -13.43
C LEU A 300 -25.26 4.40 -12.34
N GLY A 301 -25.78 5.58 -12.72
CA GLY A 301 -26.16 6.66 -11.80
C GLY A 301 -24.98 7.42 -11.16
N ILE A 302 -23.74 7.09 -11.54
CA ILE A 302 -22.51 7.78 -11.16
C ILE A 302 -21.58 7.87 -12.37
N ASP A 303 -20.79 8.92 -12.44
CA ASP A 303 -19.87 9.16 -13.55
C ASP A 303 -18.40 9.27 -13.07
N PRO A 304 -17.82 8.20 -12.50
CA PRO A 304 -16.42 8.17 -12.10
C PRO A 304 -15.55 7.87 -13.32
N LYS A 305 -14.66 8.80 -13.63
CA LYS A 305 -13.66 8.67 -14.70
C LYS A 305 -12.27 8.65 -14.10
N TYR A 306 -11.43 7.76 -14.58
CA TYR A 306 -10.01 7.78 -14.25
C TYR A 306 -9.17 7.12 -15.33
N GLN A 307 -7.92 7.53 -15.38
CA GLN A 307 -6.88 6.91 -16.19
C GLN A 307 -5.54 7.00 -15.48
N ASP A 308 -4.69 6.02 -15.72
CA ASP A 308 -3.33 6.02 -15.19
C ASP A 308 -2.32 5.38 -16.13
N LEU A 309 -1.09 5.82 -15.99
CA LEU A 309 0.08 5.33 -16.69
C LEU A 309 1.18 4.99 -15.68
N ASN A 310 1.70 3.77 -15.77
CA ASN A 310 2.84 3.31 -14.99
C ASN A 310 3.91 2.80 -15.95
N PHE A 311 5.17 3.18 -15.76
CA PHE A 311 6.26 2.68 -16.59
C PHE A 311 7.61 2.67 -15.89
N LYS A 312 8.49 1.80 -16.35
CA LYS A 312 9.91 1.78 -15.99
C LYS A 312 10.74 1.46 -17.21
N ILE A 313 11.78 2.26 -17.44
CA ILE A 313 12.81 2.07 -18.45
C ILE A 313 14.11 1.74 -17.73
N ASN A 314 14.75 0.62 -18.06
CA ASN A 314 16.01 0.19 -17.47
C ASN A 314 17.13 0.22 -18.52
N LEU A 315 18.18 0.97 -18.27
CA LEU A 315 19.29 1.23 -19.17
C LEU A 315 20.61 0.84 -18.50
N PRO A 316 20.99 -0.44 -18.51
CA PRO A 316 22.24 -0.90 -17.92
C PRO A 316 23.44 -0.41 -18.72
N TYR A 317 24.56 -0.11 -18.03
CA TYR A 317 25.85 0.21 -18.58
C TYR A 317 26.96 -0.52 -17.80
N LYS A 318 28.21 -0.41 -18.22
CA LYS A 318 29.32 -1.22 -17.69
C LYS A 318 29.50 -1.18 -16.18
N LYS A 319 29.27 -0.02 -15.53
CA LYS A 319 29.47 0.18 -14.08
C LYS A 319 28.16 0.48 -13.33
N GLY A 320 27.01 0.16 -13.92
CA GLY A 320 25.74 0.45 -13.25
C GLY A 320 24.54 0.41 -14.18
N ARG A 321 23.53 1.17 -13.79
CA ARG A 321 22.29 1.30 -14.59
C ARG A 321 21.60 2.63 -14.32
N PHE A 322 21.05 3.22 -15.37
CA PHE A 322 20.03 4.25 -15.25
C PHE A 322 18.64 3.61 -15.26
N ALA A 323 17.72 4.21 -14.56
CA ALA A 323 16.31 3.88 -14.62
C ALA A 323 15.48 5.15 -14.72
N ILE A 324 14.50 5.17 -15.64
CA ILE A 324 13.47 6.19 -15.69
C ILE A 324 12.20 5.53 -15.19
N ILE A 325 11.56 6.11 -14.20
CA ILE A 325 10.38 5.58 -13.53
C ILE A 325 9.28 6.61 -13.60
N GLY A 326 8.09 6.21 -14.00
CA GLY A 326 6.92 7.08 -14.03
C GLY A 326 5.67 6.38 -13.51
N LEU A 327 4.90 7.14 -12.76
CA LEU A 327 3.61 6.76 -12.20
C LEU A 327 2.72 7.99 -12.23
N GLY A 328 1.49 7.88 -12.69
CA GLY A 328 0.55 8.99 -12.56
C GLY A 328 -0.82 8.67 -13.11
N GLY A 329 -1.79 9.44 -12.66
CA GLY A 329 -3.17 9.32 -13.11
C GLY A 329 -4.00 10.55 -12.80
N THR A 330 -5.10 10.66 -13.53
CA THR A 330 -6.15 11.65 -13.31
C THR A 330 -7.45 10.95 -13.00
N SER A 331 -8.29 11.58 -12.21
CA SER A 331 -9.63 11.09 -11.91
C SER A 331 -10.61 12.23 -11.70
N SER A 332 -11.86 12.00 -12.06
CA SER A 332 -12.96 12.92 -11.81
C SER A 332 -14.24 12.16 -11.48
N ILE A 333 -15.06 12.75 -10.64
CA ILE A 333 -16.39 12.26 -10.32
C ILE A 333 -17.34 13.44 -10.22
N ASN A 334 -18.50 13.31 -10.87
CA ASN A 334 -19.57 14.27 -10.78
C ASN A 334 -20.80 13.57 -10.18
N ILE A 335 -21.42 14.23 -9.23
CA ILE A 335 -22.66 13.81 -8.59
C ILE A 335 -23.60 14.99 -8.66
N PHE A 336 -24.69 14.87 -9.43
CA PHE A 336 -25.65 15.94 -9.63
C PHE A 336 -27.00 15.50 -9.08
N ASP A 337 -27.28 15.84 -7.82
CA ASP A 337 -28.59 15.56 -7.22
C ASP A 337 -29.70 16.42 -7.84
N SER A 338 -29.35 17.63 -8.35
CA SER A 338 -30.30 18.49 -9.10
C SER A 338 -30.92 17.82 -10.33
N ARG A 339 -30.31 16.74 -10.83
CA ARG A 339 -30.78 15.98 -12.01
C ARG A 339 -31.57 14.72 -11.65
N LYS A 340 -31.82 14.47 -10.36
CA LYS A 340 -32.44 13.25 -9.85
C LYS A 340 -33.72 13.59 -9.09
N ASP A 341 -34.58 12.59 -8.94
CA ASP A 341 -35.67 12.68 -7.96
C ASP A 341 -35.12 12.74 -6.54
N GLN A 342 -35.75 13.46 -5.64
CA GLN A 342 -35.27 13.62 -4.24
C GLN A 342 -34.98 12.28 -3.52
N LYS A 343 -35.79 11.25 -3.75
CA LYS A 343 -35.60 9.91 -3.19
C LYS A 343 -34.30 9.22 -3.62
N ASP A 344 -33.69 9.70 -4.72
CA ASP A 344 -32.47 9.17 -5.31
C ASP A 344 -31.25 10.08 -5.05
N TRP A 345 -31.43 11.16 -4.27
CA TRP A 345 -30.33 12.04 -3.87
C TRP A 345 -29.28 11.29 -3.04
N MET A 346 -28.02 11.64 -3.27
CA MET A 346 -26.92 11.09 -2.51
C MET A 346 -26.72 11.84 -1.19
N PHE A 347 -27.06 13.13 -1.16
CA PHE A 347 -26.96 14.03 -0.03
C PHE A 347 -28.39 14.45 0.33
N ASP A 348 -28.86 14.15 1.53
CA ASP A 348 -30.26 14.14 1.88
C ASP A 348 -31.07 15.46 1.75
N GLU A 349 -31.41 16.15 2.78
CA GLU A 349 -32.46 17.17 2.81
C GLU A 349 -32.17 18.45 2.02
N ALA A 350 -30.88 18.79 1.85
CA ALA A 350 -30.42 19.75 0.88
C ALA A 350 -29.67 19.01 -0.21
N GLY A 351 -30.16 19.07 -1.45
CA GLY A 351 -29.45 18.49 -2.60
C GLY A 351 -28.10 19.16 -2.80
N GLU A 352 -27.12 18.38 -3.24
CA GLU A 352 -25.80 18.90 -3.58
C GLU A 352 -25.39 18.43 -4.98
N ASP A 353 -24.84 19.37 -5.73
CA ASP A 353 -24.10 19.07 -6.95
C ASP A 353 -22.60 19.16 -6.63
N VAL A 354 -21.93 18.03 -6.73
CA VAL A 354 -20.49 17.90 -6.41
C VAL A 354 -19.74 17.54 -7.67
N SER A 355 -18.74 18.36 -8.01
CA SER A 355 -17.74 18.06 -9.02
C SER A 355 -16.38 17.97 -8.36
N ASN A 356 -15.72 16.82 -8.48
CA ASN A 356 -14.39 16.62 -7.92
C ASN A 356 -13.46 16.05 -8.98
N SER A 357 -12.26 16.63 -9.12
CA SER A 357 -11.20 16.12 -9.97
C SER A 357 -9.88 16.09 -9.21
N THR A 358 -9.10 15.04 -9.44
CA THR A 358 -7.79 14.87 -8.84
C THR A 358 -6.77 14.43 -9.89
N ALA A 359 -5.55 14.91 -9.76
CA ALA A 359 -4.42 14.46 -10.54
C ALA A 359 -3.25 14.17 -9.61
N MET A 360 -2.50 13.13 -9.91
CA MET A 360 -1.28 12.77 -9.20
C MET A 360 -0.29 12.18 -10.19
N GLY A 361 0.98 12.55 -10.08
CA GLY A 361 2.02 11.99 -10.90
C GLY A 361 3.40 12.09 -10.30
N MET A 362 4.30 11.20 -10.74
CA MET A 362 5.71 11.19 -10.40
C MET A 362 6.52 10.70 -11.59
N ILE A 363 7.63 11.40 -11.88
CA ILE A 363 8.67 10.92 -12.78
C ILE A 363 10.01 11.03 -12.07
N ALA A 364 10.87 10.03 -12.26
CA ALA A 364 12.18 9.99 -11.64
C ALA A 364 13.25 9.45 -12.58
N LEU A 365 14.44 10.01 -12.45
CA LEU A 365 15.69 9.50 -13.03
C LEU A 365 16.57 8.97 -11.89
N SER A 366 16.85 7.70 -11.92
CA SER A 366 17.69 7.02 -10.92
C SER A 366 18.94 6.47 -11.59
N ASN A 367 20.11 6.64 -10.95
CA ASN A 367 21.36 6.03 -11.36
C ASN A 367 21.91 5.19 -10.22
N LEU A 368 22.15 3.92 -10.47
CA LEU A 368 22.91 3.04 -9.59
C LEU A 368 24.30 2.87 -10.17
N TYR A 369 25.33 3.31 -9.45
CA TYR A 369 26.73 3.27 -9.84
C TYR A 369 27.54 2.40 -8.88
N PHE A 370 28.31 1.46 -9.41
CA PHE A 370 29.24 0.62 -8.66
C PHE A 370 30.65 1.22 -8.75
N PHE A 371 31.17 1.73 -7.62
CA PHE A 371 32.57 2.18 -7.54
C PHE A 371 33.52 1.00 -7.64
N ASN A 372 33.20 -0.06 -6.90
CA ASN A 372 33.88 -1.34 -6.86
C ASN A 372 32.88 -2.45 -6.48
N ASP A 373 33.38 -3.64 -6.22
CA ASP A 373 32.58 -4.81 -5.88
C ASP A 373 31.77 -4.66 -4.57
N ASP A 374 32.17 -3.81 -3.65
CA ASP A 374 31.61 -3.68 -2.31
C ASP A 374 30.91 -2.34 -2.07
N THR A 375 31.08 -1.37 -2.96
CA THR A 375 30.59 0.00 -2.76
C THR A 375 29.76 0.44 -3.94
N ARG A 376 28.51 0.84 -3.67
CA ARG A 376 27.57 1.37 -4.67
C ARG A 376 26.87 2.64 -4.19
N LEU A 377 26.59 3.52 -5.12
CA LEU A 377 25.84 4.75 -4.90
C LEU A 377 24.59 4.73 -5.76
N LYS A 378 23.44 4.94 -5.15
CA LYS A 378 22.21 5.21 -5.85
C LYS A 378 21.87 6.68 -5.73
N THR A 379 21.79 7.38 -6.86
CA THR A 379 21.39 8.78 -6.94
C THR A 379 20.06 8.87 -7.66
N THR A 380 19.12 9.63 -7.12
CA THR A 380 17.79 9.79 -7.74
C THR A 380 17.36 11.24 -7.72
N PHE A 381 16.89 11.72 -8.86
CA PHE A 381 16.15 12.96 -9.01
C PHE A 381 14.71 12.62 -9.35
N SER A 382 13.76 13.23 -8.67
CA SER A 382 12.35 13.02 -8.96
C SER A 382 11.55 14.32 -8.90
N LEU A 383 10.53 14.37 -9.75
CA LEU A 383 9.50 15.39 -9.77
C LEU A 383 8.17 14.66 -9.51
N SER A 384 7.44 15.09 -8.51
CA SER A 384 6.08 14.59 -8.26
C SER A 384 5.12 15.73 -8.00
N GLY A 385 3.85 15.51 -8.32
CA GLY A 385 2.82 16.52 -8.12
C GLY A 385 1.49 15.88 -7.80
N SER A 386 0.65 16.61 -7.10
CA SER A 386 -0.75 16.28 -6.86
C SER A 386 -1.59 17.54 -6.92
N GLN A 387 -2.82 17.40 -7.43
CA GLN A 387 -3.79 18.49 -7.54
C GLN A 387 -5.17 17.96 -7.17
N VAL A 388 -5.93 18.78 -6.47
CA VAL A 388 -7.36 18.57 -6.18
C VAL A 388 -8.11 19.80 -6.62
N SER A 389 -9.21 19.61 -7.34
CA SER A 389 -10.19 20.65 -7.65
C SER A 389 -11.56 20.12 -7.31
N SER A 390 -12.27 20.80 -6.45
CA SER A 390 -13.61 20.44 -6.00
C SER A 390 -14.52 21.65 -6.02
N SER A 391 -15.78 21.44 -6.45
CA SER A 391 -16.85 22.43 -6.36
C SER A 391 -18.08 21.76 -5.78
N VAL A 392 -18.67 22.39 -4.80
CA VAL A 392 -19.91 21.95 -4.17
C VAL A 392 -20.92 23.08 -4.29
N ASP A 393 -21.99 22.80 -5.03
CA ASP A 393 -23.15 23.67 -5.13
C ASP A 393 -24.30 23.04 -4.32
N THR A 394 -25.10 23.83 -3.62
CA THR A 394 -26.24 23.35 -2.85
C THR A 394 -27.52 23.98 -3.33
N PHE A 395 -28.63 23.30 -3.10
CA PHE A 395 -29.97 23.78 -3.46
C PHE A 395 -31.01 23.20 -2.49
N SER A 396 -32.17 23.86 -2.36
CA SER A 396 -33.27 23.36 -1.53
C SER A 396 -34.30 22.60 -2.37
N VAL A 397 -35.12 21.76 -1.73
CA VAL A 397 -36.26 21.07 -2.37
C VAL A 397 -37.26 22.06 -2.98
N SER A 398 -37.44 23.23 -2.37
CA SER A 398 -38.33 24.28 -2.82
C SER A 398 -37.75 25.11 -3.97
N ASN A 399 -36.45 25.11 -4.15
CA ASN A 399 -35.75 25.84 -5.21
C ASN A 399 -34.58 25.04 -5.71
N LEU A 400 -34.77 24.36 -6.85
CA LEU A 400 -33.74 23.51 -7.48
C LEU A 400 -32.64 24.30 -8.22
N GLN A 401 -32.52 25.62 -8.00
CA GLN A 401 -31.44 26.43 -8.55
C GLN A 401 -30.19 26.29 -7.65
N PRO A 402 -29.14 25.59 -8.10
CA PRO A 402 -27.92 25.46 -7.32
C PRO A 402 -27.25 26.82 -7.11
N PHE A 403 -26.68 27.01 -5.93
CA PHE A 403 -25.77 28.12 -5.64
C PHE A 403 -24.47 27.60 -5.05
N HIS A 404 -23.38 28.25 -5.38
CA HIS A 404 -22.04 27.81 -4.95
C HIS A 404 -21.90 27.89 -3.42
N ARG A 405 -21.47 26.77 -2.82
CA ARG A 405 -21.30 26.62 -1.36
C ARG A 405 -19.84 26.48 -0.94
N ALA A 406 -19.06 25.70 -1.65
CA ALA A 406 -17.68 25.45 -1.32
C ALA A 406 -16.85 25.15 -2.57
N GLY A 407 -15.59 25.55 -2.54
CA GLY A 407 -14.65 25.30 -3.62
C GLY A 407 -13.23 25.08 -3.11
N GLU A 408 -12.55 24.08 -3.67
CA GLU A 408 -11.14 23.81 -3.43
C GLU A 408 -10.38 23.76 -4.75
N LEU A 409 -9.25 24.47 -4.81
CA LEU A 409 -8.25 24.36 -5.88
C LEU A 409 -6.87 24.33 -5.22
N SER A 410 -6.37 23.16 -4.98
CA SER A 410 -5.14 22.96 -4.24
C SER A 410 -4.16 22.08 -5.01
N SER A 411 -2.89 22.45 -5.01
CA SER A 411 -1.84 21.69 -5.68
C SER A 411 -0.53 21.69 -4.90
N GLU A 412 0.22 20.62 -5.07
CA GLU A 412 1.57 20.45 -4.52
C GLU A 412 2.49 19.92 -5.60
N MET A 413 3.63 20.58 -5.80
CA MET A 413 4.75 20.08 -6.60
C MET A 413 5.93 19.80 -5.69
N LYS A 414 6.58 18.65 -5.86
CA LYS A 414 7.73 18.23 -5.07
C LYS A 414 8.90 17.89 -5.97
N TYR A 415 10.00 18.58 -5.78
CA TYR A 415 11.30 18.32 -6.41
C TYR A 415 12.17 17.60 -5.37
N SER A 416 12.64 16.41 -5.69
CA SER A 416 13.41 15.61 -4.75
C SER A 416 14.75 15.19 -5.31
N PHE A 417 15.76 15.22 -4.44
CA PHE A 417 17.06 14.62 -4.68
C PHE A 417 17.36 13.61 -3.57
N SER A 418 17.90 12.46 -3.92
CA SER A 418 18.43 11.51 -2.95
C SER A 418 19.74 10.90 -3.42
N GLY A 419 20.64 10.66 -2.45
CA GLY A 419 21.88 9.92 -2.62
C GLY A 419 22.01 8.87 -1.52
N ILE A 420 22.11 7.59 -1.88
CA ILE A 420 22.24 6.47 -0.94
C ILE A 420 23.50 5.70 -1.28
N LEU A 421 24.50 5.78 -0.40
CA LEU A 421 25.76 5.03 -0.47
C LEU A 421 25.63 3.77 0.39
N LYS A 422 25.86 2.62 -0.23
CA LYS A 422 25.90 1.33 0.47
C LYS A 422 27.26 0.69 0.32
N ARG A 423 27.82 0.21 1.42
CA ARG A 423 29.12 -0.44 1.44
C ARG A 423 29.10 -1.72 2.28
N LYS A 424 29.50 -2.80 1.66
CA LYS A 424 29.79 -4.08 2.34
C LYS A 424 31.25 -4.06 2.77
N PHE A 425 31.53 -4.12 4.09
CA PHE A 425 32.88 -4.21 4.60
C PHE A 425 33.34 -5.66 4.69
N SER A 426 32.45 -6.58 4.96
CA SER A 426 32.70 -8.02 5.02
C SER A 426 31.38 -8.80 4.96
N ALA A 427 31.43 -10.12 4.97
CA ALA A 427 30.25 -10.96 5.14
C ALA A 427 29.49 -10.68 6.47
N LYS A 428 30.16 -10.06 7.46
CA LYS A 428 29.58 -9.73 8.78
C LYS A 428 28.99 -8.35 8.87
N SER A 429 29.45 -7.37 8.07
CA SER A 429 29.07 -5.97 8.26
C SER A 429 28.86 -5.23 6.94
N ASP A 430 27.81 -4.45 6.92
CA ASP A 430 27.49 -3.49 5.90
C ASP A 430 27.02 -2.17 6.52
N VAL A 431 27.22 -1.08 5.78
CA VAL A 431 26.86 0.28 6.21
C VAL A 431 26.17 0.98 5.08
N ASP A 432 25.07 1.66 5.41
CA ASP A 432 24.33 2.52 4.50
C ASP A 432 24.34 3.96 5.01
N PHE A 433 24.61 4.92 4.12
CA PHE A 433 24.46 6.35 4.36
C PHE A 433 23.54 6.94 3.30
N GLY A 434 22.67 7.84 3.68
CA GLY A 434 21.82 8.51 2.73
C GLY A 434 21.51 9.94 3.10
N VAL A 435 21.29 10.74 2.05
CA VAL A 435 20.82 12.12 2.14
C VAL A 435 19.62 12.30 1.22
N PHE A 436 18.67 13.09 1.67
CA PHE A 436 17.45 13.44 0.93
C PHE A 436 17.22 14.94 1.06
N TYR A 437 16.85 15.56 -0.04
CA TYR A 437 16.40 16.93 -0.09
C TYR A 437 15.11 17.02 -0.86
N ASP A 438 14.09 17.60 -0.25
CA ASP A 438 12.76 17.79 -0.83
C ASP A 438 12.42 19.29 -0.82
N LEU A 439 12.10 19.84 -1.99
CA LEU A 439 11.54 21.18 -2.17
C LEU A 439 10.08 21.02 -2.60
N TYR A 440 9.17 21.54 -1.79
CA TYR A 440 7.74 21.59 -2.09
C TYR A 440 7.37 23.00 -2.55
N ASP A 441 6.64 23.09 -3.65
CA ASP A 441 5.98 24.31 -4.14
C ASP A 441 4.48 24.06 -4.02
N ILE A 442 3.82 24.77 -3.11
CA ILE A 442 2.41 24.54 -2.77
C ILE A 442 1.55 25.73 -3.15
N SER A 443 0.33 25.43 -3.58
CA SER A 443 -0.71 26.42 -3.81
C SER A 443 -2.02 25.83 -3.28
N TYR A 444 -2.54 26.41 -2.22
CA TYR A 444 -3.78 25.99 -1.57
C TYR A 444 -4.81 27.12 -1.62
N LEU A 445 -5.97 26.79 -2.14
CA LEU A 445 -7.13 27.67 -2.11
C LEU A 445 -8.36 26.82 -1.75
N ASP A 446 -8.95 27.12 -0.62
CA ASP A 446 -10.17 26.49 -0.16
C ASP A 446 -11.09 27.50 0.48
N SER A 447 -12.35 27.48 0.05
CA SER A 447 -13.34 28.47 0.47
C SER A 447 -14.69 27.83 0.76
N THR A 448 -15.34 28.33 1.77
CA THR A 448 -16.69 27.89 2.17
C THR A 448 -17.59 29.09 2.41
N LEU A 449 -18.84 29.00 1.92
CA LEU A 449 -19.86 30.01 2.18
C LEU A 449 -20.36 29.89 3.63
N ARG A 450 -20.12 30.91 4.44
CA ARG A 450 -20.58 31.01 5.82
C ARG A 450 -21.36 32.30 6.00
N SER A 451 -22.59 32.22 6.49
CA SER A 451 -23.44 33.41 6.72
C SER A 451 -23.50 34.36 5.52
N HIS A 452 -23.66 33.81 4.29
CA HIS A 452 -23.71 34.53 3.00
C HIS A 452 -22.40 35.22 2.57
N VAL A 453 -21.27 34.93 3.24
CA VAL A 453 -19.93 35.41 2.87
C VAL A 453 -19.01 34.25 2.57
N PHE A 454 -18.28 34.30 1.49
CA PHE A 454 -17.21 33.34 1.24
C PHE A 454 -16.03 33.63 2.15
N MET A 455 -15.65 32.63 2.94
CA MET A 455 -14.48 32.65 3.79
C MET A 455 -13.47 31.63 3.29
N TYR A 456 -12.21 32.03 3.27
CA TYR A 456 -11.13 31.12 2.90
C TYR A 456 -10.70 30.32 4.14
N ASP A 457 -10.84 29.00 4.09
CA ASP A 457 -10.31 28.10 5.10
C ASP A 457 -8.79 27.97 4.95
N THR A 458 -8.30 28.11 3.71
CA THR A 458 -6.87 28.17 3.39
C THR A 458 -6.69 28.97 2.11
N ASP A 459 -5.73 29.90 2.12
CA ASP A 459 -5.23 30.62 0.94
C ASP A 459 -3.73 30.82 1.14
N ALA A 460 -2.91 30.01 0.46
CA ALA A 460 -1.47 29.99 0.65
C ALA A 460 -0.72 29.60 -0.61
N GLN A 461 0.38 30.29 -0.92
CA GLN A 461 1.35 29.94 -1.94
C GLN A 461 2.74 30.04 -1.32
N GLU A 462 3.38 28.87 -1.09
CA GLU A 462 4.62 28.81 -0.34
C GLU A 462 5.59 27.76 -0.91
N ARG A 463 6.89 27.97 -0.57
CA ARG A 463 7.94 27.00 -0.83
C ARG A 463 8.49 26.48 0.48
N LEU A 464 8.42 25.17 0.64
CA LEU A 464 8.83 24.47 1.85
C LEU A 464 10.00 23.55 1.53
N GLN A 465 10.99 23.48 2.42
CA GLN A 465 12.17 22.66 2.25
C GLN A 465 12.30 21.66 3.39
N MET A 466 12.66 20.43 3.04
CA MET A 466 12.93 19.37 4.01
C MET A 466 14.26 18.68 3.68
N PHE A 467 15.17 18.65 4.64
CA PHE A 467 16.41 17.92 4.56
C PHE A 467 16.35 16.70 5.48
N ARG A 468 16.80 15.54 4.98
CA ARG A 468 16.92 14.32 5.78
C ARG A 468 18.27 13.65 5.51
N ALA A 469 18.85 13.07 6.56
CA ALA A 469 20.07 12.27 6.45
C ALA A 469 19.99 11.07 7.37
N PHE A 470 20.57 9.95 6.96
CA PHE A 470 20.69 8.79 7.82
C PHE A 470 22.02 8.08 7.68
N GLY A 471 22.41 7.38 8.75
CA GLY A 471 23.47 6.42 8.76
C GLY A 471 23.00 5.17 9.50
N GLN A 472 23.23 3.98 8.94
CA GLN A 472 22.86 2.72 9.58
C GLN A 472 23.88 1.64 9.27
N THR A 473 23.95 0.63 10.15
CA THR A 473 24.83 -0.52 10.00
C THR A 473 24.13 -1.80 10.41
N GLY A 474 24.39 -2.86 9.67
CA GLY A 474 24.08 -4.23 10.03
C GLY A 474 25.36 -4.96 10.44
N TYR A 475 25.35 -5.61 11.58
CA TYR A 475 26.47 -6.38 12.07
C TYR A 475 26.06 -7.77 12.58
N LYS A 476 26.64 -8.82 11.99
CA LYS A 476 26.46 -10.20 12.44
C LYS A 476 27.53 -10.51 13.50
N ILE A 477 27.11 -10.48 14.76
CA ILE A 477 27.99 -10.88 15.89
C ILE A 477 28.35 -12.35 15.75
N THR A 478 27.38 -13.17 15.37
CA THR A 478 27.53 -14.56 14.93
C THR A 478 26.63 -14.78 13.71
N ASP A 479 26.64 -15.96 13.09
CA ASP A 479 25.64 -16.31 12.05
C ASP A 479 24.20 -16.36 12.60
N LEU A 480 24.06 -16.51 13.91
CA LEU A 480 22.78 -16.60 14.60
C LEU A 480 22.31 -15.28 15.23
N LEU A 481 23.23 -14.31 15.43
CA LEU A 481 22.92 -13.06 16.13
C LEU A 481 23.29 -11.85 15.26
N THR A 482 22.30 -11.11 14.84
CA THR A 482 22.42 -9.90 14.01
C THR A 482 21.92 -8.69 14.78
N VAL A 483 22.69 -7.60 14.75
CA VAL A 483 22.32 -6.29 15.28
C VAL A 483 22.23 -5.31 14.10
N VAL A 484 21.21 -4.46 14.13
CA VAL A 484 21.08 -3.30 13.23
C VAL A 484 20.99 -2.07 14.10
N ALA A 485 21.75 -1.04 13.79
CA ALA A 485 21.69 0.24 14.49
C ALA A 485 21.81 1.39 13.50
N GLY A 486 21.15 2.50 13.79
CA GLY A 486 21.22 3.66 12.92
C GLY A 486 20.64 4.91 13.57
N ILE A 487 20.86 6.01 12.88
CA ILE A 487 20.34 7.32 13.23
C ILE A 487 19.73 7.95 11.99
N ASN A 488 18.54 8.57 12.12
CA ASN A 488 17.96 9.43 11.12
C ASN A 488 17.91 10.86 11.67
N TYR A 489 18.17 11.83 10.82
CA TYR A 489 18.07 13.26 11.09
C TYR A 489 17.10 13.89 10.09
N GLN A 490 16.22 14.75 10.58
CA GLN A 490 15.28 15.53 9.75
C GLN A 490 15.29 17.00 10.17
N LEU A 491 15.24 17.88 9.18
CA LEU A 491 15.10 19.33 9.35
C LEU A 491 14.04 19.86 8.39
N PHE A 492 13.01 20.50 8.91
CA PHE A 492 12.02 21.24 8.15
C PHE A 492 12.31 22.72 8.26
N ASP A 493 12.81 23.32 7.20
CA ASP A 493 13.37 24.68 7.18
C ASP A 493 12.30 25.75 7.43
N PHE A 494 11.06 25.51 7.01
CA PHE A 494 9.95 26.47 7.12
C PHE A 494 9.75 27.04 8.52
N ASN A 495 9.91 26.23 9.56
CA ASN A 495 9.75 26.64 10.95
C ASN A 495 10.91 26.17 11.85
N GLY A 496 11.97 25.65 11.28
CA GLY A 496 13.16 25.18 12.00
C GLY A 496 12.96 23.89 12.80
N SER A 497 11.86 23.17 12.58
CA SER A 497 11.62 21.88 13.25
C SER A 497 12.67 20.86 12.87
N GLN A 498 13.22 20.14 13.87
CA GLN A 498 14.24 19.14 13.66
C GLN A 498 14.06 17.90 14.55
N SER A 499 14.56 16.78 14.10
CA SER A 499 14.49 15.52 14.83
C SER A 499 15.75 14.70 14.66
N ILE A 500 16.23 14.09 15.75
CA ILE A 500 17.28 13.08 15.78
C ILE A 500 16.63 11.77 16.26
N GLU A 501 16.75 10.72 15.45
CA GLU A 501 15.98 9.50 15.61
C GLU A 501 16.90 8.27 15.68
N PRO A 502 17.38 7.90 16.88
CA PRO A 502 18.10 6.64 17.06
C PRO A 502 17.17 5.45 16.89
N ARG A 503 17.68 4.41 16.23
CA ARG A 503 16.96 3.17 15.96
C ARG A 503 17.89 1.99 16.13
N ALA A 504 17.38 0.90 16.71
CA ALA A 504 18.15 -0.32 16.93
C ALA A 504 17.26 -1.54 16.78
N GLY A 505 17.83 -2.61 16.29
CA GLY A 505 17.17 -3.90 16.13
C GLY A 505 18.15 -5.04 16.45
N LEU A 506 17.62 -6.10 17.04
CA LEU A 506 18.30 -7.33 17.32
C LEU A 506 17.50 -8.50 16.73
N LYS A 507 18.17 -9.43 16.04
CA LYS A 507 17.60 -10.71 15.63
C LYS A 507 18.50 -11.83 16.12
N TRP A 508 17.91 -12.74 16.89
CA TRP A 508 18.60 -13.91 17.44
C TRP A 508 17.90 -15.21 16.99
N VAL A 509 18.59 -15.97 16.16
CA VAL A 509 18.18 -17.30 15.72
C VAL A 509 18.60 -18.30 16.81
N LEU A 510 17.66 -18.81 17.58
CA LEU A 510 17.94 -19.74 18.68
C LEU A 510 18.25 -21.14 18.15
N ASN A 511 17.53 -21.57 17.13
CA ASN A 511 17.71 -22.81 16.40
C ASN A 511 16.99 -22.73 15.04
N GLU A 512 16.93 -23.84 14.29
CA GLU A 512 16.28 -23.89 12.97
C GLU A 512 14.79 -23.53 12.99
N HIS A 513 14.14 -23.64 14.12
CA HIS A 513 12.70 -23.41 14.27
C HIS A 513 12.36 -22.07 14.94
N HIS A 514 13.20 -21.57 15.82
CA HIS A 514 12.89 -20.43 16.67
C HIS A 514 13.84 -19.28 16.47
N SER A 515 13.29 -18.08 16.28
CA SER A 515 14.06 -16.84 16.35
C SER A 515 13.33 -15.78 17.17
N LEU A 516 14.09 -14.96 17.87
CA LEU A 516 13.63 -13.79 18.62
C LEU A 516 14.10 -12.53 17.93
N ASN A 517 13.29 -11.50 18.00
CA ASN A 517 13.68 -10.18 17.56
C ASN A 517 13.21 -9.12 18.56
N ALA A 518 14.00 -8.07 18.71
CA ALA A 518 13.72 -6.93 19.56
C ALA A 518 14.04 -5.65 18.81
N GLY A 519 13.20 -4.64 18.90
CA GLY A 519 13.36 -3.39 18.19
C GLY A 519 12.99 -2.18 19.02
N PHE A 520 13.78 -1.13 18.84
CA PHE A 520 13.54 0.20 19.36
C PHE A 520 13.74 1.24 18.25
N GLY A 521 12.89 2.26 18.20
CA GLY A 521 13.09 3.39 17.30
C GLY A 521 12.32 4.63 17.74
N ILE A 522 12.95 5.79 17.53
CA ILE A 522 12.25 7.07 17.53
C ILE A 522 11.92 7.40 16.08
N HIS A 523 10.70 7.85 15.86
CA HIS A 523 10.18 8.19 14.54
C HIS A 523 9.50 9.54 14.62
N SER A 524 9.63 10.36 13.58
CA SER A 524 8.91 11.63 13.48
C SER A 524 8.36 11.84 12.09
N GLN A 525 7.31 12.64 11.99
CA GLN A 525 6.65 12.98 10.74
C GLN A 525 6.18 14.44 10.77
N MET A 526 6.39 15.12 9.67
CA MET A 526 5.82 16.43 9.37
C MET A 526 4.29 16.34 9.33
N GLN A 527 3.60 17.39 9.77
CA GLN A 527 2.15 17.46 9.63
C GLN A 527 1.77 17.48 8.13
N PRO A 528 0.55 17.03 7.73
CA PRO A 528 0.06 17.31 6.39
C PRO A 528 0.21 18.81 6.11
N ARG A 529 0.86 19.16 4.99
CA ARG A 529 1.31 20.53 4.71
C ARG A 529 0.20 21.56 4.76
N LEU A 530 -1.01 21.20 4.32
CA LEU A 530 -2.18 22.08 4.37
C LEU A 530 -2.56 22.50 5.81
N VAL A 531 -2.21 21.72 6.83
CA VAL A 531 -2.52 22.02 8.24
C VAL A 531 -1.77 23.25 8.73
N TYR A 532 -0.56 23.52 8.23
CA TYR A 532 0.23 24.71 8.61
C TYR A 532 -0.42 26.03 8.20
N PHE A 533 -1.29 25.99 7.17
CA PHE A 533 -1.86 27.17 6.52
C PHE A 533 -3.36 27.36 6.80
N ALA A 534 -3.91 26.67 7.80
CA ALA A 534 -5.27 26.88 8.25
C ALA A 534 -5.43 28.30 8.80
N GLN A 535 -6.44 29.05 8.29
CA GLN A 535 -6.70 30.45 8.68
C GLN A 535 -7.55 30.51 9.94
N THR A 536 -7.11 31.34 10.91
CA THR A 536 -7.85 31.68 12.11
C THR A 536 -8.38 33.10 12.00
N TYR A 537 -9.69 33.26 11.80
CA TYR A 537 -10.31 34.57 11.66
C TYR A 537 -10.38 35.30 12.99
N GLN A 538 -10.09 36.63 12.93
CA GLN A 538 -10.17 37.56 14.03
C GLN A 538 -11.52 38.30 14.01
N PRO A 539 -11.97 38.89 15.12
CA PRO A 539 -13.24 39.61 15.17
C PRO A 539 -13.35 40.81 14.20
N ASP A 540 -12.21 41.34 13.74
CA ASP A 540 -12.16 42.46 12.78
C ASP A 540 -12.23 41.99 11.31
N GLY A 541 -12.39 40.68 11.06
CA GLY A 541 -12.45 40.08 9.74
C GLY A 541 -11.09 39.78 9.12
N THR A 542 -9.98 40.10 9.76
CA THR A 542 -8.64 39.66 9.35
C THR A 542 -8.40 38.21 9.77
N TYR A 543 -7.32 37.59 9.27
CA TYR A 543 -6.92 36.25 9.70
C TYR A 543 -5.43 36.18 10.07
N VAL A 544 -5.11 35.18 10.87
CA VAL A 544 -3.74 34.80 11.22
C VAL A 544 -3.53 33.31 10.98
N LEU A 545 -2.29 32.92 10.66
CA LEU A 545 -1.89 31.53 10.50
C LEU A 545 -1.31 31.02 11.83
N THR A 546 -2.14 30.40 12.65
CA THR A 546 -1.75 29.97 14.01
C THR A 546 -0.94 28.69 14.04
N ASN A 547 -0.95 27.89 12.97
CA ASN A 547 -0.35 26.55 12.92
C ASN A 547 1.06 26.51 12.33
N THR A 548 1.62 27.63 11.85
CA THR A 548 2.93 27.68 11.17
C THR A 548 4.08 27.17 12.03
N GLY A 549 3.99 27.31 13.35
CA GLY A 549 4.99 26.84 14.32
C GLY A 549 4.88 25.38 14.74
N LEU A 550 3.99 24.58 14.15
CA LEU A 550 3.83 23.18 14.55
C LEU A 550 5.10 22.36 14.25
N ASP A 551 5.61 21.69 15.27
CA ASP A 551 6.74 20.74 15.20
C ASP A 551 6.27 19.38 14.64
N PHE A 552 7.22 18.46 14.41
CA PHE A 552 6.96 17.08 14.04
C PHE A 552 6.12 16.35 15.11
N SER A 553 5.13 15.59 14.66
CA SER A 553 4.56 14.50 15.46
C SER A 553 5.60 13.41 15.65
N ARG A 554 5.74 12.86 16.85
CA ARG A 554 6.79 11.90 17.21
C ARG A 554 6.24 10.64 17.85
N SER A 555 6.95 9.52 17.67
CA SER A 555 6.61 8.24 18.29
C SER A 555 7.87 7.48 18.71
N LYS A 556 7.81 6.83 19.88
CA LYS A 556 8.80 5.83 20.31
C LYS A 556 8.19 4.45 20.16
N HIS A 557 8.84 3.57 19.42
CA HIS A 557 8.40 2.20 19.19
C HIS A 557 9.28 1.23 19.98
N TYR A 558 8.63 0.30 20.66
CA TYR A 558 9.25 -0.87 21.29
C TYR A 558 8.53 -2.10 20.79
N VAL A 559 9.28 -3.06 20.27
CA VAL A 559 8.73 -4.30 19.72
C VAL A 559 9.55 -5.48 20.18
N LEU A 560 8.87 -6.53 20.60
CA LEU A 560 9.45 -7.85 20.85
C LEU A 560 8.70 -8.86 19.98
N GLY A 561 9.44 -9.69 19.25
CA GLY A 561 8.88 -10.68 18.35
C GLY A 561 9.48 -12.06 18.55
N HIS A 562 8.65 -13.06 18.34
CA HIS A 562 9.05 -14.47 18.28
C HIS A 562 8.52 -15.08 16.99
N ASP A 563 9.43 -15.65 16.22
CA ASP A 563 9.11 -16.42 15.02
C ASP A 563 9.34 -17.90 15.31
N TYR A 564 8.31 -18.73 15.05
CA TYR A 564 8.35 -20.18 15.18
C TYR A 564 8.01 -20.85 13.86
N LEU A 565 8.99 -21.49 13.24
CA LEU A 565 8.85 -22.28 12.04
C LEU A 565 8.42 -23.71 12.42
N ILE A 566 7.09 -23.94 12.46
CA ILE A 566 6.51 -25.21 12.82
C ILE A 566 6.92 -26.30 11.82
N SER A 567 7.01 -25.94 10.56
CA SER A 567 7.56 -26.74 9.46
C SER A 567 8.00 -25.81 8.32
N ASN A 568 8.65 -26.37 7.29
CA ASN A 568 9.11 -25.59 6.12
C ASN A 568 8.01 -24.73 5.46
N ASN A 569 6.75 -25.09 5.66
CA ASN A 569 5.60 -24.41 5.01
C ASN A 569 4.62 -23.80 6.01
N PHE A 570 4.89 -23.91 7.31
CA PHE A 570 3.98 -23.43 8.33
C PHE A 570 4.74 -22.64 9.40
N ARG A 571 4.37 -21.39 9.55
CA ARG A 571 5.00 -20.40 10.44
C ARG A 571 3.98 -19.84 11.42
N MET A 572 4.44 -19.59 12.63
CA MET A 572 3.77 -18.77 13.63
C MET A 572 4.67 -17.60 13.98
N LYS A 573 4.12 -16.39 13.98
CA LYS A 573 4.82 -15.18 14.46
C LYS A 573 3.98 -14.53 15.54
N THR A 574 4.59 -14.18 16.65
CA THR A 574 3.97 -13.41 17.75
C THR A 574 4.75 -12.14 17.95
N GLU A 575 4.08 -11.00 18.04
CA GLU A 575 4.71 -9.72 18.36
C GLU A 575 3.96 -9.06 19.51
N ILE A 576 4.70 -8.45 20.42
CA ILE A 576 4.22 -7.57 21.48
C ILE A 576 4.82 -6.20 21.20
N TYR A 577 4.01 -5.18 21.24
CA TYR A 577 4.47 -3.82 20.96
C TYR A 577 3.91 -2.79 21.94
N TYR A 578 4.68 -1.72 22.13
CA TYR A 578 4.30 -0.50 22.81
C TYR A 578 4.79 0.70 21.99
N GLN A 579 3.90 1.66 21.74
CA GLN A 579 4.20 2.89 21.02
C GLN A 579 3.74 4.07 21.87
N GLN A 580 4.66 5.01 22.13
CA GLN A 580 4.38 6.25 22.81
C GLN A 580 4.43 7.39 21.79
N LEU A 581 3.29 8.06 21.58
CA LEU A 581 3.18 9.23 20.72
C LEU A 581 3.27 10.50 21.56
N PHE A 582 3.97 11.50 21.06
CA PHE A 582 4.18 12.78 21.73
C PHE A 582 4.39 13.91 20.71
N ASN A 583 4.35 15.15 21.14
CA ASN A 583 4.32 16.32 20.25
C ASN A 583 3.17 16.27 19.23
N ILE A 584 2.03 15.76 19.62
CA ILE A 584 0.88 15.61 18.72
C ILE A 584 0.08 16.90 18.69
N PRO A 585 -0.27 17.43 17.50
CA PRO A 585 -1.15 18.57 17.37
C PRO A 585 -2.53 18.32 17.96
N VAL A 586 -2.92 19.19 18.87
CA VAL A 586 -4.24 19.24 19.51
C VAL A 586 -4.72 20.68 19.50
N ARG A 587 -6.02 20.91 19.61
CA ARG A 587 -6.58 22.25 19.60
C ARG A 587 -6.15 23.03 20.86
N GLN A 588 -5.74 24.28 20.71
CA GLN A 588 -5.45 25.19 21.83
C GLN A 588 -6.71 25.43 22.66
N GLY A 589 -6.56 25.54 23.95
CA GLY A 589 -7.68 25.62 24.89
C GLY A 589 -8.09 24.24 25.42
N VAL A 590 -9.25 24.14 26.05
CA VAL A 590 -9.73 22.87 26.60
C VAL A 590 -10.57 22.13 25.56
N GLY A 591 -10.13 20.93 25.15
CA GLY A 591 -10.88 20.13 24.16
C GLY A 591 -10.28 18.78 23.85
N ALA A 592 -11.10 17.95 23.23
CA ALA A 592 -10.80 16.55 22.86
C ALA A 592 -10.20 16.40 21.47
N TYR A 593 -10.05 17.47 20.67
CA TYR A 593 -9.50 17.34 19.31
C TYR A 593 -8.04 16.91 19.33
N SER A 594 -7.70 15.91 18.51
CA SER A 594 -6.34 15.49 18.22
C SER A 594 -6.23 15.02 16.77
N ILE A 595 -5.17 15.42 16.07
CA ILE A 595 -4.90 15.00 14.68
C ILE A 595 -4.72 13.48 14.55
N LEU A 596 -4.44 12.76 15.63
CA LEU A 596 -4.37 11.30 15.65
C LEU A 596 -5.66 10.61 15.21
N ASN A 597 -6.79 11.29 15.27
CA ASN A 597 -8.11 10.76 14.94
C ASN A 597 -8.54 11.04 13.48
N SER A 598 -7.72 11.74 12.70
CA SER A 598 -7.98 12.09 11.31
C SER A 598 -7.33 11.10 10.33
N GLY A 599 -7.66 11.17 9.02
CA GLY A 599 -6.91 10.54 7.94
C GLY A 599 -7.62 9.41 7.19
N VAL A 600 -8.83 9.03 7.57
CA VAL A 600 -9.67 8.06 6.84
C VAL A 600 -10.89 8.71 6.18
N GLU A 601 -11.02 10.02 6.30
CA GLU A 601 -12.03 10.83 5.64
C GLU A 601 -11.62 11.12 4.19
N TYR A 602 -12.56 11.68 3.41
CA TYR A 602 -12.28 12.15 2.05
C TYR A 602 -11.52 13.48 1.99
N PHE A 603 -11.28 14.11 3.13
CA PHE A 603 -10.51 15.35 3.27
C PHE A 603 -9.81 15.36 4.63
N VAL A 604 -8.72 16.12 4.74
CA VAL A 604 -8.08 16.38 6.03
C VAL A 604 -8.73 17.63 6.63
N GLY A 605 -9.25 17.51 7.85
CA GLY A 605 -9.84 18.64 8.55
C GLY A 605 -8.81 19.77 8.72
N ARG A 606 -9.20 20.98 8.34
CA ARG A 606 -8.37 22.19 8.47
C ARG A 606 -8.63 22.85 9.81
N GLN A 607 -8.24 22.17 10.88
CA GLN A 607 -8.34 22.72 12.22
C GLN A 607 -7.25 23.76 12.44
N ASP A 608 -7.65 24.95 12.82
CA ASP A 608 -6.77 26.03 13.23
C ASP A 608 -6.40 25.95 14.73
N SER A 609 -5.56 26.87 15.18
CA SER A 609 -5.19 27.04 16.59
C SER A 609 -4.69 25.75 17.24
N LEU A 610 -3.77 25.04 16.55
CA LEU A 610 -3.18 23.80 17.03
C LEU A 610 -1.87 24.06 17.79
N ILE A 611 -1.61 23.22 18.80
CA ILE A 611 -0.36 23.19 19.57
C ILE A 611 0.14 21.74 19.72
N ASN A 612 1.46 21.53 19.80
CA ASN A 612 2.09 20.21 19.93
C ASN A 612 2.12 19.70 21.40
N SER A 613 0.99 19.74 22.12
CA SER A 613 0.92 19.30 23.52
C SER A 613 0.24 17.94 23.71
N GLY A 614 -0.34 17.38 22.65
CA GLY A 614 -1.04 16.11 22.72
C GLY A 614 -0.10 14.91 22.84
N THR A 615 -0.64 13.83 23.38
CA THR A 615 0.06 12.53 23.51
C THR A 615 -0.85 11.38 23.10
N GLY A 616 -0.25 10.19 22.87
CA GLY A 616 -1.01 8.97 22.64
C GLY A 616 -0.19 7.74 23.02
N GLU A 617 -0.89 6.62 23.18
CA GLU A 617 -0.29 5.33 23.52
C GLU A 617 -0.99 4.22 22.75
N ASN A 618 -0.21 3.38 22.08
CA ASN A 618 -0.71 2.18 21.42
C ASN A 618 0.06 0.96 21.92
N TYR A 619 -0.65 -0.06 22.35
CA TYR A 619 -0.01 -1.31 22.77
C TYR A 619 -0.90 -2.50 22.47
N GLY A 620 -0.27 -3.66 22.23
CA GLY A 620 -1.00 -4.86 21.90
C GLY A 620 -0.14 -6.07 21.67
N VAL A 621 -0.84 -7.16 21.40
CA VAL A 621 -0.28 -8.45 21.05
C VAL A 621 -0.83 -8.88 19.69
N GLU A 622 0.05 -9.33 18.83
CA GLU A 622 -0.24 -9.78 17.47
C GLU A 622 0.17 -11.23 17.30
N LEU A 623 -0.70 -12.01 16.67
CA LEU A 623 -0.44 -13.39 16.28
C LEU A 623 -0.64 -13.54 14.77
N THR A 624 0.31 -14.18 14.11
CA THR A 624 0.21 -14.60 12.72
C THR A 624 0.46 -16.10 12.61
N LEU A 625 -0.50 -16.81 12.05
CA LEU A 625 -0.36 -18.20 11.63
C LEU A 625 -0.40 -18.23 10.12
N GLU A 626 0.67 -18.67 9.48
CA GLU A 626 0.78 -18.66 8.03
C GLU A 626 1.24 -20.02 7.51
N ARG A 627 0.40 -20.59 6.65
CA ARG A 627 0.81 -21.70 5.81
C ARG A 627 1.09 -21.15 4.42
N PHE A 628 2.34 -21.23 4.00
CA PHE A 628 2.73 -20.91 2.63
C PHE A 628 2.06 -21.88 1.66
N PHE A 629 1.85 -21.41 0.41
CA PHE A 629 1.22 -22.25 -0.59
C PHE A 629 1.98 -23.58 -0.75
N ASN A 630 1.33 -24.68 -0.44
CA ASN A 630 1.88 -26.03 -0.58
C ASN A 630 0.73 -27.02 -0.75
N LYS A 631 0.93 -28.09 -1.55
CA LYS A 631 -0.11 -29.09 -1.84
C LYS A 631 -1.46 -28.47 -2.23
N GLN A 632 -1.44 -27.40 -3.05
CA GLN A 632 -2.59 -26.72 -3.66
C GLN A 632 -3.34 -25.75 -2.74
N TYR A 633 -2.94 -25.52 -1.49
CA TYR A 633 -3.61 -24.56 -0.60
C TYR A 633 -2.63 -23.73 0.23
N PHE A 634 -3.12 -22.59 0.66
CA PHE A 634 -2.46 -21.71 1.61
C PHE A 634 -3.50 -21.13 2.57
N PHE A 635 -3.03 -20.65 3.70
CA PHE A 635 -3.82 -19.78 4.57
C PHE A 635 -2.94 -18.81 5.36
N LEU A 636 -3.53 -17.70 5.73
CA LEU A 636 -3.00 -16.69 6.63
C LEU A 636 -4.11 -16.37 7.63
N ILE A 637 -3.85 -16.61 8.91
CA ILE A 637 -4.73 -16.25 10.02
C ILE A 637 -3.96 -15.24 10.86
N THR A 638 -4.52 -14.08 11.07
CA THR A 638 -3.94 -13.03 11.91
C THR A 638 -4.95 -12.63 12.98
N ALA A 639 -4.45 -12.43 14.19
CA ALA A 639 -5.23 -11.91 15.30
C ALA A 639 -4.43 -10.84 16.03
N SER A 640 -5.10 -9.78 16.47
CA SER A 640 -4.50 -8.70 17.25
C SER A 640 -5.48 -8.30 18.33
N VAL A 641 -4.96 -8.13 19.54
CA VAL A 641 -5.67 -7.49 20.65
C VAL A 641 -4.86 -6.29 21.05
N PHE A 642 -5.47 -5.11 21.03
CA PHE A 642 -4.74 -3.87 21.21
C PHE A 642 -5.60 -2.77 21.80
N GLN A 643 -4.95 -1.77 22.35
CA GLN A 643 -5.55 -0.52 22.79
C GLN A 643 -4.78 0.65 22.18
N SER A 644 -5.52 1.66 21.74
CA SER A 644 -4.99 2.93 21.26
C SER A 644 -5.72 4.06 21.96
N THR A 645 -4.96 4.92 22.63
CA THR A 645 -5.50 6.06 23.41
C THR A 645 -4.78 7.35 23.05
N PHE A 646 -5.43 8.47 23.31
CA PHE A 646 -4.85 9.79 23.15
C PHE A 646 -5.29 10.72 24.29
N ARG A 647 -4.57 11.83 24.45
CA ARG A 647 -4.96 12.96 25.31
C ARG A 647 -4.96 14.23 24.48
N GLY A 648 -6.10 14.93 24.49
CA GLY A 648 -6.25 16.27 23.95
C GLY A 648 -5.64 17.33 24.87
N SER A 649 -5.93 18.59 24.60
CA SER A 649 -5.48 19.71 25.43
C SER A 649 -6.16 19.75 26.81
N ASP A 650 -7.27 19.04 26.98
CA ASP A 650 -7.95 18.85 28.26
C ASP A 650 -7.26 17.83 29.19
N GLY A 651 -6.25 17.11 28.71
CA GLY A 651 -5.50 16.10 29.46
C GLY A 651 -6.27 14.80 29.73
N ILE A 652 -7.51 14.65 29.25
CA ILE A 652 -8.34 13.46 29.46
C ILE A 652 -7.91 12.36 28.50
N SER A 653 -7.68 11.15 29.02
CA SER A 653 -7.35 9.97 28.20
C SER A 653 -8.62 9.41 27.59
N ARG A 654 -8.63 9.28 26.25
CA ARG A 654 -9.73 8.72 25.47
C ARG A 654 -9.22 7.68 24.49
N PRO A 655 -10.02 6.69 24.09
CA PRO A 655 -9.65 5.83 22.97
C PRO A 655 -9.58 6.64 21.66
N THR A 656 -8.63 6.33 20.78
CA THR A 656 -8.59 6.93 19.43
C THR A 656 -9.78 6.46 18.59
N ALA A 657 -10.13 7.20 17.55
CA ALA A 657 -11.10 6.78 16.53
C ALA A 657 -10.78 5.42 15.89
N PHE A 658 -9.57 4.90 16.07
CA PHE A 658 -9.08 3.66 15.48
C PHE A 658 -8.91 2.51 16.48
N SER A 659 -9.26 2.73 17.76
CA SER A 659 -9.14 1.75 18.84
C SER A 659 -10.27 0.72 18.81
N SER A 660 -10.23 -0.21 17.83
CA SER A 660 -11.23 -1.28 17.72
C SER A 660 -11.02 -2.46 18.69
N ASN A 661 -9.98 -2.41 19.51
CA ASN A 661 -9.61 -3.35 20.58
C ASN A 661 -9.20 -4.75 20.07
N TYR A 662 -9.83 -5.29 19.04
CA TYR A 662 -9.42 -6.55 18.45
C TYR A 662 -9.62 -6.56 16.93
N LEU A 663 -8.82 -7.36 16.27
CA LEU A 663 -8.84 -7.58 14.83
C LEU A 663 -8.51 -9.05 14.55
N VAL A 664 -9.33 -9.72 13.75
CA VAL A 664 -9.06 -11.08 13.27
C VAL A 664 -9.28 -11.12 11.77
N ASN A 665 -8.26 -11.56 11.03
CA ASN A 665 -8.37 -11.86 9.60
C ASN A 665 -8.04 -13.33 9.35
N MET A 666 -8.81 -13.96 8.48
CA MET A 666 -8.57 -15.31 7.98
C MET A 666 -8.61 -15.25 6.46
N VAL A 667 -7.50 -15.52 5.81
CA VAL A 667 -7.39 -15.59 4.34
C VAL A 667 -6.89 -16.97 3.98
N GLY A 668 -7.54 -17.61 3.00
CA GLY A 668 -7.10 -18.89 2.49
C GLY A 668 -7.50 -19.08 1.05
N GLY A 669 -6.81 -20.00 0.38
CA GLY A 669 -7.11 -20.34 -1.00
C GLY A 669 -6.71 -21.77 -1.36
N TYR A 670 -7.41 -22.28 -2.34
CA TYR A 670 -7.20 -23.62 -2.91
C TYR A 670 -7.11 -23.49 -4.44
N GLU A 671 -6.11 -24.12 -5.03
CA GLU A 671 -5.90 -24.16 -6.48
C GLU A 671 -5.89 -25.61 -6.95
N LYS A 672 -6.89 -26.01 -7.75
CA LYS A 672 -7.01 -27.35 -8.34
C LYS A 672 -6.58 -27.30 -9.81
N ILE A 673 -5.55 -28.06 -10.13
CA ILE A 673 -5.14 -28.23 -11.52
C ILE A 673 -6.23 -29.01 -12.26
N ILE A 674 -6.65 -28.49 -13.41
CA ILE A 674 -7.71 -29.06 -14.26
C ILE A 674 -7.24 -29.26 -15.69
N GLY A 675 -8.01 -30.08 -16.44
CA GLY A 675 -7.72 -30.42 -17.82
C GLY A 675 -6.81 -31.66 -17.95
N LYS A 676 -7.05 -32.48 -18.97
CA LYS A 676 -6.26 -33.71 -19.24
C LYS A 676 -4.77 -33.41 -19.40
N LYS A 677 -4.40 -32.22 -19.87
CA LYS A 677 -3.01 -31.75 -20.09
C LYS A 677 -2.44 -30.97 -18.92
N LYS A 678 -3.15 -30.86 -17.80
CA LYS A 678 -2.75 -30.05 -16.62
C LYS A 678 -2.44 -28.57 -16.97
N ASN A 679 -3.10 -28.03 -17.98
CA ASN A 679 -2.88 -26.68 -18.50
C ASN A 679 -3.89 -25.65 -17.99
N GLY A 680 -4.74 -26.01 -17.04
CA GLY A 680 -5.69 -25.14 -16.39
C GLY A 680 -5.65 -25.26 -14.88
N ALA A 681 -6.19 -24.28 -14.19
CA ALA A 681 -6.37 -24.28 -12.74
C ALA A 681 -7.71 -23.64 -12.35
N LEU A 682 -8.41 -24.25 -11.41
CA LEU A 682 -9.54 -23.68 -10.70
C LEU A 682 -9.01 -23.08 -9.40
N VAL A 683 -9.31 -21.83 -9.12
CA VAL A 683 -8.87 -21.09 -7.94
C VAL A 683 -10.08 -20.73 -7.10
N ILE A 684 -10.02 -21.06 -5.81
CA ILE A 684 -11.03 -20.70 -4.82
C ILE A 684 -10.30 -19.97 -3.69
N GLY A 685 -10.78 -18.80 -3.30
CA GLY A 685 -10.25 -18.02 -2.20
C GLY A 685 -11.34 -17.57 -1.24
N LEU A 686 -11.03 -17.54 0.03
CA LEU A 686 -11.93 -17.05 1.09
C LEU A 686 -11.17 -16.07 1.97
N ARG A 687 -11.84 -14.98 2.33
CA ARG A 687 -11.40 -14.03 3.36
C ARG A 687 -12.54 -13.79 4.35
N LEU A 688 -12.21 -13.83 5.63
CA LEU A 688 -13.07 -13.43 6.74
C LEU A 688 -12.35 -12.35 7.54
N THR A 689 -13.05 -11.26 7.88
CA THR A 689 -12.52 -10.18 8.71
C THR A 689 -13.53 -9.88 9.82
N LEU A 690 -13.03 -9.81 11.05
CA LEU A 690 -13.77 -9.45 12.25
C LEU A 690 -13.00 -8.36 12.99
N ASN A 691 -13.63 -7.23 13.24
CA ASN A 691 -13.05 -6.10 13.99
C ASN A 691 -14.04 -5.68 15.09
N GLY A 692 -13.51 -5.29 16.23
CA GLY A 692 -14.31 -4.59 17.24
C GLY A 692 -14.82 -3.24 16.73
N GLY A 693 -15.92 -2.78 17.29
CA GLY A 693 -16.53 -1.50 16.96
C GLY A 693 -15.59 -0.33 17.25
N ARG A 694 -15.43 0.60 16.32
CA ARG A 694 -14.59 1.80 16.46
C ARG A 694 -15.29 2.87 17.30
N PRO A 695 -14.56 3.61 18.15
CA PRO A 695 -15.09 4.78 18.85
C PRO A 695 -15.39 5.92 17.89
N TYR A 696 -16.38 6.75 18.22
CA TYR A 696 -16.73 7.96 17.47
C TYR A 696 -17.22 9.08 18.40
N VAL A 697 -17.28 10.30 17.90
CA VAL A 697 -17.87 11.45 18.59
C VAL A 697 -19.36 11.46 18.30
N PRO A 698 -20.26 11.37 19.32
CA PRO A 698 -21.69 11.39 19.08
C PRO A 698 -22.19 12.80 18.73
N PHE A 699 -23.41 12.89 18.19
CA PHE A 699 -24.09 14.18 18.01
C PHE A 699 -24.64 14.71 19.34
N ASP A 700 -24.50 16.01 19.55
CA ASP A 700 -25.31 16.73 20.51
C ASP A 700 -26.68 17.05 19.87
N VAL A 701 -27.66 16.20 20.14
CA VAL A 701 -28.97 16.24 19.48
C VAL A 701 -29.72 17.54 19.87
N GLU A 702 -29.65 17.95 21.14
CA GLU A 702 -30.35 19.14 21.63
C GLU A 702 -29.75 20.42 21.01
N SER A 703 -28.44 20.56 21.03
CA SER A 703 -27.75 21.69 20.41
C SER A 703 -27.94 21.73 18.90
N THR A 704 -27.99 20.56 18.25
CA THR A 704 -28.23 20.45 16.80
C THR A 704 -29.63 20.98 16.44
N VAL A 705 -30.68 20.54 17.13
CA VAL A 705 -32.05 20.99 16.87
C VAL A 705 -32.21 22.48 17.18
N ASN A 706 -31.61 22.95 18.27
CA ASN A 706 -31.69 24.35 18.66
C ASN A 706 -30.95 25.30 17.71
N SER A 707 -29.82 24.86 17.12
CA SER A 707 -29.02 25.70 16.22
C SER A 707 -29.40 25.54 14.75
N GLY A 708 -30.11 24.45 14.38
CA GLY A 708 -30.37 24.10 12.98
C GLY A 708 -29.12 23.69 12.21
N THR A 709 -28.03 23.31 12.90
CA THR A 709 -26.79 22.84 12.31
C THR A 709 -26.28 21.62 13.06
N GLU A 710 -25.55 20.71 12.38
CA GLU A 710 -24.97 19.53 13.04
C GLU A 710 -23.96 19.95 14.13
N VAL A 711 -24.21 19.57 15.37
CA VAL A 711 -23.33 19.82 16.51
C VAL A 711 -22.84 18.49 17.09
N MET A 712 -21.52 18.35 17.26
CA MET A 712 -20.89 17.17 17.84
C MET A 712 -20.70 17.34 19.35
N ASP A 713 -20.99 16.29 20.11
CA ASP A 713 -20.76 16.24 21.55
C ASP A 713 -19.28 15.93 21.86
N TRP A 714 -18.47 16.97 21.87
CA TRP A 714 -17.03 16.86 22.16
C TRP A 714 -16.72 16.58 23.64
N GLU A 715 -17.65 16.77 24.55
CA GLU A 715 -17.46 16.40 25.97
C GLU A 715 -17.42 14.88 26.11
N ASN A 716 -18.30 14.18 25.37
CA ASN A 716 -18.38 12.74 25.30
C ASN A 716 -17.64 12.15 24.10
N ALA A 717 -16.63 12.86 23.58
CA ALA A 717 -15.87 12.42 22.43
C ALA A 717 -15.30 11.00 22.62
N TYR A 718 -15.56 10.14 21.64
CA TYR A 718 -15.10 8.73 21.59
C TYR A 718 -15.57 7.83 22.75
N SER A 719 -16.63 8.21 23.46
CA SER A 719 -17.22 7.41 24.53
C SER A 719 -18.10 6.28 24.03
N VAL A 720 -18.69 6.43 22.84
CA VAL A 720 -19.55 5.44 22.17
C VAL A 720 -18.80 4.72 21.06
N ARG A 721 -19.28 3.52 20.73
CA ARG A 721 -18.67 2.67 19.71
C ARG A 721 -19.70 2.19 18.70
N TYR A 722 -19.29 2.11 17.44
CA TYR A 722 -20.05 1.36 16.43
C TYR A 722 -20.14 -0.13 16.82
N LYS A 723 -21.07 -0.85 16.16
CA LYS A 723 -21.14 -2.32 16.30
C LYS A 723 -19.92 -2.98 15.63
N ASP A 724 -19.62 -4.21 16.06
CA ASP A 724 -18.54 -5.00 15.50
C ASP A 724 -18.69 -5.20 13.99
N TYR A 725 -17.58 -5.06 13.29
CA TYR A 725 -17.53 -5.21 11.85
C TYR A 725 -17.24 -6.66 11.45
N ARG A 726 -17.98 -7.16 10.47
CA ARG A 726 -17.81 -8.51 9.91
C ARG A 726 -17.88 -8.44 8.38
N ARG A 727 -16.89 -9.02 7.73
CA ARG A 727 -16.83 -9.11 6.27
C ARG A 727 -16.40 -10.50 5.82
N MET A 728 -17.03 -10.98 4.75
CA MET A 728 -16.64 -12.18 4.03
C MET A 728 -16.40 -11.84 2.57
N SER A 729 -15.32 -12.35 1.98
CA SER A 729 -15.07 -12.25 0.54
C SER A 729 -14.77 -13.64 -0.01
N LEU A 730 -15.45 -14.02 -1.08
CA LEU A 730 -15.25 -15.28 -1.79
C LEU A 730 -14.70 -14.97 -3.18
N ARG A 731 -13.59 -15.60 -3.56
CA ARG A 731 -13.01 -15.55 -4.90
C ARG A 731 -13.19 -16.88 -5.60
N LEU A 732 -13.67 -16.82 -6.84
CA LEU A 732 -13.71 -17.93 -7.77
C LEU A 732 -12.92 -17.55 -9.02
N GLY A 733 -12.03 -18.42 -9.46
CA GLY A 733 -11.18 -18.14 -10.61
C GLY A 733 -10.93 -19.38 -11.48
N ILE A 734 -10.74 -19.15 -12.77
CA ILE A 734 -10.30 -20.16 -13.70
C ILE A 734 -9.15 -19.63 -14.54
N ARG A 735 -8.02 -20.35 -14.54
CA ARG A 735 -6.85 -20.07 -15.38
C ARG A 735 -6.73 -21.11 -16.46
N ARG A 736 -6.39 -20.69 -17.69
CA ARG A 736 -6.15 -21.56 -18.82
C ARG A 736 -4.91 -21.14 -19.58
N ASN A 737 -4.00 -22.09 -19.82
CA ASN A 737 -2.80 -21.90 -20.62
C ASN A 737 -2.97 -22.57 -21.99
N LYS A 738 -2.69 -21.83 -23.06
CA LYS A 738 -2.53 -22.31 -24.44
C LYS A 738 -1.06 -22.13 -24.83
N VAL A 739 -0.64 -22.52 -26.01
CA VAL A 739 0.78 -22.52 -26.43
C VAL A 739 1.43 -21.12 -26.27
N LYS A 740 0.74 -20.06 -26.68
CA LYS A 740 1.26 -18.67 -26.68
C LYS A 740 0.47 -17.71 -25.79
N THR A 741 -0.60 -18.18 -25.17
CA THR A 741 -1.46 -17.31 -24.36
C THR A 741 -1.81 -17.94 -23.02
N SER A 742 -1.95 -17.11 -22.00
CA SER A 742 -2.49 -17.50 -20.70
C SER A 742 -3.63 -16.56 -20.34
N SER A 743 -4.80 -17.10 -20.06
CA SER A 743 -5.96 -16.30 -19.62
C SER A 743 -6.41 -16.72 -18.24
N GLU A 744 -6.87 -15.73 -17.47
CA GLU A 744 -7.43 -15.92 -16.14
C GLU A 744 -8.70 -15.07 -15.99
N LEU A 745 -9.78 -15.70 -15.55
CA LEU A 745 -11.02 -15.04 -15.18
C LEU A 745 -11.23 -15.24 -13.69
N THR A 746 -11.46 -14.15 -12.94
CA THR A 746 -11.77 -14.20 -11.51
C THR A 746 -13.04 -13.43 -11.22
N ILE A 747 -13.83 -13.90 -10.25
CA ILE A 747 -14.99 -13.23 -9.70
C ILE A 747 -14.82 -13.19 -8.19
N ASP A 748 -14.78 -12.00 -7.63
CA ASP A 748 -14.76 -11.75 -6.20
C ASP A 748 -16.16 -11.33 -5.75
N LEU A 749 -16.72 -12.07 -4.81
CA LEU A 749 -18.00 -11.79 -4.18
C LEU A 749 -17.76 -11.29 -2.77
N GLN A 750 -18.20 -10.08 -2.46
CA GLN A 750 -18.11 -9.52 -1.11
C GLN A 750 -19.48 -9.52 -0.45
N TYR A 751 -19.51 -10.01 0.77
CA TYR A 751 -20.68 -9.97 1.64
C TYR A 751 -20.33 -9.35 2.98
N ARG A 752 -21.18 -8.46 3.47
CA ARG A 752 -21.05 -7.79 4.76
C ARG A 752 -22.28 -8.10 5.61
N THR A 753 -22.05 -8.53 6.85
CA THR A 753 -23.15 -8.94 7.73
C THR A 753 -23.64 -7.86 8.67
N ASN A 754 -22.78 -6.88 9.01
CA ASN A 754 -23.14 -5.74 9.85
C ASN A 754 -22.69 -4.44 9.20
N TYR A 755 -23.61 -3.55 9.04
CA TYR A 755 -23.48 -2.35 8.23
C TYR A 755 -22.73 -1.18 8.91
N THR A 756 -22.06 -1.44 10.01
CA THR A 756 -21.69 -0.43 11.01
C THR A 756 -20.28 0.12 10.94
N SER A 757 -19.47 -0.18 9.94
CA SER A 757 -18.12 0.40 9.86
C SER A 757 -17.98 1.58 8.90
N ILE A 758 -19.06 1.94 8.19
CA ILE A 758 -19.04 3.03 7.22
C ILE A 758 -20.37 3.76 7.28
N TYR A 759 -20.60 4.42 8.37
CA TYR A 759 -21.70 5.36 8.41
C TYR A 759 -21.17 6.76 8.16
N ILE A 760 -21.83 7.40 7.24
CA ILE A 760 -22.13 8.79 7.47
C ILE A 760 -23.42 8.72 8.30
N GLU A 761 -23.31 8.80 9.61
CA GLU A 761 -24.45 9.16 10.42
C GLU A 761 -24.77 10.62 10.08
N ARG A 762 -26.01 10.90 9.74
CA ARG A 762 -26.52 12.25 9.57
C ARG A 762 -27.62 12.45 10.61
N ILE A 763 -27.66 13.63 11.17
CA ILE A 763 -28.74 14.02 12.06
C ILE A 763 -29.64 14.99 11.31
N ASP A 764 -30.94 14.71 11.28
CA ASP A 764 -31.94 15.66 10.87
C ASP A 764 -31.93 16.85 11.85
N VAL A 765 -31.48 17.99 11.39
CA VAL A 765 -31.31 19.18 12.23
C VAL A 765 -32.64 19.76 12.74
N THR A 766 -33.77 19.35 12.18
CA THR A 766 -35.09 19.80 12.62
C THR A 766 -35.75 18.86 13.63
N THR A 767 -35.55 17.57 13.48
CA THR A 767 -36.19 16.54 14.31
C THR A 767 -35.24 15.87 15.31
N GLY A 768 -33.94 16.07 15.17
CA GLY A 768 -32.92 15.39 15.96
C GLY A 768 -32.78 13.90 15.67
N LYS A 769 -33.46 13.40 14.63
CA LYS A 769 -33.41 11.98 14.28
C LYS A 769 -32.11 11.63 13.55
N ILE A 770 -31.40 10.62 14.05
CA ILE A 770 -30.16 10.13 13.44
C ILE A 770 -30.52 9.12 12.35
N HIS A 771 -30.08 9.40 11.12
CA HIS A 771 -30.22 8.55 9.96
C HIS A 771 -28.92 7.83 9.66
N ASN A 772 -29.02 6.52 9.45
CA ASN A 772 -27.90 5.66 9.11
C ASN A 772 -27.97 5.31 7.62
N TYR A 773 -27.05 5.85 6.80
CA TYR A 773 -27.01 5.55 5.37
C TYR A 773 -26.29 4.25 5.11
N GLN A 774 -27.05 3.24 4.68
CA GLN A 774 -26.53 1.93 4.31
C GLN A 774 -26.30 1.89 2.79
N LYS A 775 -25.06 1.68 2.35
CA LYS A 775 -24.77 1.41 0.92
C LYS A 775 -24.28 -0.02 0.73
N MET A 776 -25.00 -0.72 -0.15
CA MET A 776 -24.77 -2.04 -0.77
C MET A 776 -24.09 -3.13 0.08
N ALA A 777 -24.84 -4.19 0.37
CA ALA A 777 -24.38 -5.39 1.10
C ALA A 777 -23.57 -6.36 0.24
N PHE A 778 -23.63 -6.29 -1.09
CA PHE A 778 -23.08 -7.29 -2.01
C PHE A 778 -22.47 -6.64 -3.25
N TYR A 779 -21.19 -6.96 -3.53
CA TYR A 779 -20.47 -6.47 -4.70
C TYR A 779 -19.80 -7.64 -5.44
N PRO A 780 -20.26 -7.97 -6.66
CA PRO A 780 -19.52 -8.85 -7.56
C PRO A 780 -18.46 -8.03 -8.31
N MET A 781 -17.20 -8.40 -8.17
CA MET A 781 -16.10 -7.81 -8.92
C MET A 781 -15.48 -8.83 -9.84
N THR A 782 -15.61 -8.63 -11.14
CA THR A 782 -15.06 -9.53 -12.15
C THR A 782 -13.78 -8.95 -12.72
N THR A 783 -12.79 -9.81 -12.93
CA THR A 783 -11.55 -9.45 -13.64
C THR A 783 -11.18 -10.56 -14.63
N TRP A 784 -10.95 -10.19 -15.87
CA TRP A 784 -10.40 -11.06 -16.89
C TRP A 784 -9.05 -10.53 -17.37
N ARG A 785 -8.06 -11.42 -17.45
CA ARG A 785 -6.71 -11.12 -17.91
C ARG A 785 -6.28 -12.08 -19.01
N LEU A 786 -5.62 -11.54 -20.01
CA LEU A 786 -4.97 -12.29 -21.11
C LEU A 786 -3.51 -11.84 -21.21
N ASN A 787 -2.58 -12.79 -21.14
CA ASN A 787 -1.15 -12.57 -21.42
C ASN A 787 -0.81 -13.24 -22.78
N PHE A 788 0.01 -12.58 -23.60
CA PHE A 788 0.38 -13.02 -24.95
C PHE A 788 1.69 -12.43 -25.46
#